data_1e32c1d64ef1c336b24dee6610a4a244
#
_entry.id   1e32c1d64ef1c336b24dee6610a4a244
#
_cell.length_a   1.000
_cell.length_b   1.000
_cell.length_c   1.000
_cell.angle_alpha   90.00
_cell.angle_beta   90.00
_cell.angle_gamma   90.00
#
_symmetry.space_group_name_H-M   'P 1'
#
loop_
_entity.id
_entity.type
_entity.pdbx_description
1 polymer ?
#
loop_
_entity_poly.entity_id
_entity_poly.type
_entity_poly.pdbx_seq_one_letter_code
_entity_poly.pdbx_strand_id
1 'polypeptide(L)'
;AIRTIQERTGKDLGATFLSGTTISNSLTELYLLFKYLRPKELERQDIRCFDAWAAIFAKKTTDFEFNVTNNVVQKERFRYFIKVPELAAFYNEITDYRTAEDVGVDRPHKNEILHHIPPTPDQEYFIKQLMEFAKTGDATLLGRLPLSETEEKAKMLIATDYARKMALDMRMIDPNYEDHPDNKASHCAKTIAEYYHKYDAQKGTQFVFSDLGTYQPGDGWNVYSEIKRKLTEDYGIPASEVRFIQECKTDKARKAVIDAMNSGTVRVLFGSTSMLGTGVNAQKRCVAIHHLDTPWRPSDLQQRDGRGVRAGNEIAKHFAGNNVDVIIYAVEKSLDSYKFNLLHCKQTFISQLKSGAMGARTIDEGAMDEKSGMNFSEYMALLSGNTDLLDKAKLEKRIASLEGERKSFNKGKRDSEFKLEAKTGELRNNTAVIEAMTEDWNRFLSVVKTDKEGNRLNVVKVDGVDSTDEKVIGKRLQEIAKNATTGGLYKPVGELYGFPIKVVSERILKEGLEFTDNRFVVEGNYKYTYNNGHLAMADPVAAARNFLNALERIPSIIDQYKGKNEVLEKEVPQLQEIAGKVWKKEDELKQLKSELAALDRKIQLELAPPTPEVAEKEKEKDGQEVKPDAEGVRSISPQQTDDVPQ
;
A
#
# COMPACT_ATOMS: atom_id res chain seq x y z
N ALA A 1 -17.07 -24.46 0.94
CA ALA A 1 -16.25 -25.42 1.69
C ALA A 1 -15.37 -24.73 2.75
N ILE A 2 -14.43 -23.82 2.37
CA ILE A 2 -13.50 -23.18 3.34
C ILE A 2 -14.26 -22.47 4.46
N ARG A 3 -15.21 -21.60 4.13
CA ARG A 3 -16.04 -20.87 5.12
C ARG A 3 -16.78 -21.79 6.05
N THR A 4 -17.39 -22.86 5.55
CA THR A 4 -18.12 -23.84 6.35
C THR A 4 -17.21 -24.51 7.40
N ILE A 5 -15.95 -24.80 7.04
CA ILE A 5 -14.97 -25.34 7.97
C ILE A 5 -14.60 -24.30 9.04
N GLN A 6 -14.36 -23.06 8.61
CA GLN A 6 -14.01 -21.95 9.50
C GLN A 6 -15.13 -21.62 10.49
N GLU A 7 -16.39 -21.65 10.05
CA GLU A 7 -17.57 -21.49 10.91
C GLU A 7 -17.68 -22.62 11.92
N ARG A 8 -17.52 -23.89 11.48
CA ARG A 8 -17.62 -25.07 12.36
C ARG A 8 -16.51 -25.16 13.40
N THR A 9 -15.27 -24.80 13.02
CA THR A 9 -14.09 -24.92 13.89
C THR A 9 -13.89 -23.70 14.79
N GLY A 10 -14.51 -22.59 14.43
CA GLY A 10 -14.24 -21.33 15.11
C GLY A 10 -12.84 -20.74 14.83
N LYS A 11 -12.09 -21.28 13.86
CA LYS A 11 -10.69 -20.91 13.57
C LYS A 11 -10.51 -20.56 12.08
N ASP A 12 -9.47 -19.83 11.75
CA ASP A 12 -9.06 -19.51 10.36
C ASP A 12 -8.36 -20.70 9.69
N LEU A 13 -8.94 -21.88 9.78
CA LEU A 13 -8.46 -23.12 9.19
C LEU A 13 -9.36 -23.53 8.02
N GLY A 14 -8.91 -24.45 7.17
CA GLY A 14 -9.76 -25.05 6.14
C GLY A 14 -9.19 -25.06 4.75
N ALA A 15 -8.03 -24.41 4.51
CA ALA A 15 -7.32 -24.49 3.24
C ALA A 15 -5.82 -24.26 3.41
N THR A 16 -5.05 -24.94 2.56
CA THR A 16 -3.62 -24.66 2.34
C THR A 16 -3.43 -24.36 0.86
N PHE A 17 -2.83 -23.21 0.55
CA PHE A 17 -2.51 -22.82 -0.81
C PHE A 17 -1.02 -23.06 -1.09
N LEU A 18 -0.72 -23.70 -2.20
CA LEU A 18 0.65 -23.92 -2.67
C LEU A 18 0.88 -23.09 -3.93
N SER A 19 1.84 -22.19 -3.89
CA SER A 19 2.17 -21.33 -5.03
C SER A 19 3.62 -20.85 -4.95
N GLY A 20 4.33 -20.82 -6.08
CA GLY A 20 5.60 -20.10 -6.21
C GLY A 20 5.43 -18.58 -6.38
N THR A 21 4.23 -18.13 -6.74
CA THR A 21 3.91 -16.73 -7.08
C THR A 21 2.62 -16.29 -6.40
N THR A 22 2.65 -16.19 -5.07
CA THR A 22 1.47 -15.80 -4.26
C THR A 22 0.99 -14.38 -4.52
N ILE A 23 1.88 -13.49 -4.96
CA ILE A 23 1.59 -12.12 -5.38
C ILE A 23 2.07 -12.00 -6.82
N SER A 24 1.17 -11.74 -7.73
CA SER A 24 1.47 -11.72 -9.17
C SER A 24 1.83 -10.34 -9.69
N ASN A 25 1.17 -9.29 -9.21
CA ASN A 25 1.32 -7.92 -9.70
C ASN A 25 1.37 -6.85 -8.61
N SER A 26 0.48 -6.89 -7.63
CA SER A 26 0.29 -5.83 -6.64
C SER A 26 0.07 -6.39 -5.24
N LEU A 27 0.53 -5.65 -4.23
CA LEU A 27 0.27 -5.98 -2.82
C LEU A 27 -1.23 -5.94 -2.46
N THR A 28 -2.09 -5.32 -3.28
CA THR A 28 -3.55 -5.39 -3.11
C THR A 28 -4.08 -6.82 -3.16
N GLU A 29 -3.38 -7.73 -3.85
CA GLU A 29 -3.75 -9.14 -3.94
C GLU A 29 -3.68 -9.86 -2.59
N LEU A 30 -2.88 -9.36 -1.64
CA LEU A 30 -2.80 -9.89 -0.27
C LEU A 30 -4.14 -9.84 0.45
N TYR A 31 -4.95 -8.80 0.21
CA TYR A 31 -6.28 -8.74 0.81
C TYR A 31 -7.13 -9.96 0.42
N LEU A 32 -7.04 -10.43 -0.82
CA LEU A 32 -7.79 -11.61 -1.26
C LEU A 32 -7.29 -12.88 -0.54
N LEU A 33 -5.99 -13.02 -0.34
CA LEU A 33 -5.44 -14.13 0.45
C LEU A 33 -5.96 -14.09 1.89
N PHE A 34 -5.88 -12.93 2.55
CA PHE A 34 -6.36 -12.77 3.93
C PHE A 34 -7.86 -12.98 4.07
N LYS A 35 -8.65 -12.55 3.08
CA LYS A 35 -10.10 -12.77 3.05
C LYS A 35 -10.49 -14.26 3.12
N TYR A 36 -9.66 -15.14 2.57
CA TYR A 36 -9.89 -16.59 2.60
C TYR A 36 -9.15 -17.29 3.73
N LEU A 37 -7.95 -16.86 4.08
CA LEU A 37 -7.08 -17.54 5.03
C LEU A 37 -7.15 -16.96 6.45
N ARG A 38 -7.56 -15.68 6.61
CA ARG A 38 -7.62 -14.98 7.90
C ARG A 38 -8.89 -14.15 8.11
N PRO A 39 -10.09 -14.66 7.80
CA PRO A 39 -11.32 -13.86 7.88
C PRO A 39 -11.62 -13.38 9.30
N LYS A 40 -11.34 -14.17 10.33
CA LYS A 40 -11.56 -13.80 11.73
C LYS A 40 -10.55 -12.77 12.23
N GLU A 41 -9.31 -12.87 11.77
CA GLU A 41 -8.30 -11.88 12.10
C GLU A 41 -8.61 -10.52 11.45
N LEU A 42 -9.09 -10.52 10.20
CA LEU A 42 -9.61 -9.30 9.55
C LEU A 42 -10.81 -8.73 10.31
N GLU A 43 -11.66 -9.59 10.87
CA GLU A 43 -12.78 -9.20 11.74
C GLU A 43 -12.30 -8.58 13.04
N ARG A 44 -11.36 -9.23 13.72
CA ARG A 44 -10.77 -8.76 14.98
C ARG A 44 -10.15 -7.37 14.87
N GLN A 45 -9.56 -7.06 13.70
CA GLN A 45 -8.93 -5.77 13.41
C GLN A 45 -9.89 -4.76 12.76
N ASP A 46 -11.17 -5.11 12.58
CA ASP A 46 -12.19 -4.29 11.91
C ASP A 46 -11.85 -3.86 10.47
N ILE A 47 -11.16 -4.75 9.72
CA ILE A 47 -10.72 -4.53 8.33
C ILE A 47 -11.26 -5.59 7.37
N ARG A 48 -12.52 -5.97 7.54
CA ARG A 48 -13.17 -7.04 6.75
C ARG A 48 -13.37 -6.70 5.28
N CYS A 49 -13.56 -5.43 4.94
CA CYS A 49 -13.73 -5.00 3.57
C CYS A 49 -12.42 -4.46 2.99
N PHE A 50 -12.31 -4.49 1.65
CA PHE A 50 -11.12 -4.02 0.94
C PHE A 50 -10.79 -2.56 1.26
N ASP A 51 -11.81 -1.69 1.31
CA ASP A 51 -11.60 -0.26 1.55
C ASP A 51 -11.02 0.02 2.96
N ALA A 52 -11.50 -0.69 3.98
CA ALA A 52 -10.97 -0.58 5.35
C ALA A 52 -9.51 -1.07 5.41
N TRP A 53 -9.21 -2.22 4.80
CA TRP A 53 -7.86 -2.75 4.69
C TRP A 53 -6.94 -1.80 3.92
N ALA A 54 -7.38 -1.32 2.76
CA ALA A 54 -6.62 -0.40 1.93
C ALA A 54 -6.37 0.96 2.63
N ALA A 55 -7.33 1.46 3.42
CA ALA A 55 -7.14 2.68 4.20
C ALA A 55 -6.00 2.59 5.23
N ILE A 56 -5.66 1.36 5.69
CA ILE A 56 -4.57 1.12 6.63
C ILE A 56 -3.23 0.90 5.91
N PHE A 57 -3.23 0.10 4.84
CA PHE A 57 -2.00 -0.39 4.21
C PHE A 57 -1.67 0.26 2.87
N ALA A 58 -2.62 0.94 2.23
CA ALA A 58 -2.40 1.57 0.94
C ALA A 58 -2.72 3.07 0.99
N LYS A 59 -2.02 3.85 0.17
CA LYS A 59 -2.28 5.28 -0.02
C LYS A 59 -2.62 5.53 -1.47
N LYS A 60 -3.76 6.16 -1.70
CA LYS A 60 -4.11 6.67 -3.01
C LYS A 60 -3.28 7.89 -3.34
N THR A 61 -2.84 7.99 -4.59
CA THR A 61 -2.32 9.22 -5.18
C THR A 61 -3.29 9.73 -6.21
N THR A 62 -3.29 11.01 -6.35
CA THR A 62 -4.06 11.70 -7.38
C THR A 62 -3.12 11.97 -8.54
N ASP A 63 -3.33 11.28 -9.64
CA ASP A 63 -2.63 11.51 -10.89
C ASP A 63 -3.49 12.34 -11.83
N PHE A 64 -2.85 13.17 -12.65
CA PHE A 64 -3.54 13.95 -13.66
C PHE A 64 -3.61 13.14 -14.96
N GLU A 65 -4.82 12.91 -15.45
CA GLU A 65 -5.06 12.28 -16.73
C GLU A 65 -5.92 13.20 -17.61
N PHE A 66 -5.78 13.10 -18.93
CA PHE A 66 -6.69 13.78 -19.83
C PHE A 66 -8.00 12.98 -19.93
N ASN A 67 -9.12 13.67 -19.76
CA ASN A 67 -10.42 13.09 -20.03
C ASN A 67 -10.72 13.13 -21.54
N VAL A 68 -11.89 12.62 -21.91
CA VAL A 68 -12.39 12.53 -23.30
C VAL A 68 -12.46 13.90 -23.99
N THR A 69 -12.58 14.98 -23.23
CA THR A 69 -12.65 16.37 -23.73
C THR A 69 -11.31 17.10 -23.65
N ASN A 70 -10.21 16.38 -23.55
CA ASN A 70 -8.85 16.91 -23.45
C ASN A 70 -8.58 17.82 -22.25
N ASN A 71 -9.44 17.75 -21.22
CA ASN A 71 -9.24 18.44 -19.96
C ASN A 71 -8.47 17.56 -18.98
N VAL A 72 -7.58 18.18 -18.22
CA VAL A 72 -6.85 17.50 -17.16
C VAL A 72 -7.82 17.16 -16.03
N VAL A 73 -8.02 15.88 -15.77
CA VAL A 73 -8.82 15.38 -14.65
C VAL A 73 -7.93 14.66 -13.65
N GLN A 74 -8.31 14.78 -12.39
CA GLN A 74 -7.65 14.05 -11.32
C GLN A 74 -8.23 12.64 -11.21
N LYS A 75 -7.37 11.63 -11.23
CA LYS A 75 -7.74 10.24 -11.01
C LYS A 75 -6.98 9.64 -9.84
N GLU A 76 -7.71 9.07 -8.89
CA GLU A 76 -7.13 8.44 -7.72
C GLU A 76 -6.76 6.98 -8.01
N ARG A 77 -5.51 6.61 -7.68
CA ARG A 77 -5.01 5.23 -7.77
C ARG A 77 -4.26 4.84 -6.51
N PHE A 78 -4.34 3.55 -6.14
CA PHE A 78 -3.44 3.01 -5.13
C PHE A 78 -2.05 2.88 -5.74
N ARG A 79 -1.10 3.63 -5.20
CA ARG A 79 0.29 3.66 -5.67
C ARG A 79 1.27 3.30 -4.55
N TYR A 80 1.03 3.81 -3.36
CA TYR A 80 1.93 3.58 -2.25
C TYR A 80 1.32 2.59 -1.26
N PHE A 81 2.15 1.65 -0.82
CA PHE A 81 1.85 0.81 0.33
C PHE A 81 2.62 1.33 1.53
N ILE A 82 1.92 1.48 2.65
CA ILE A 82 2.43 1.99 3.92
C ILE A 82 2.33 0.89 4.97
N LYS A 83 3.10 1.01 6.07
CA LYS A 83 3.16 -0.02 7.12
C LYS A 83 3.54 -1.40 6.56
N VAL A 84 4.49 -1.43 5.65
CA VAL A 84 4.93 -2.66 4.99
C VAL A 84 5.47 -3.70 5.97
N PRO A 85 6.23 -3.35 7.03
CA PRO A 85 6.65 -4.32 8.04
C PRO A 85 5.49 -4.99 8.76
N GLU A 86 4.45 -4.22 9.10
CA GLU A 86 3.24 -4.74 9.75
C GLU A 86 2.45 -5.66 8.79
N LEU A 87 2.38 -5.30 7.51
CA LEU A 87 1.77 -6.14 6.48
C LEU A 87 2.56 -7.43 6.24
N ALA A 88 3.89 -7.36 6.24
CA ALA A 88 4.77 -8.51 6.12
C ALA A 88 4.63 -9.45 7.33
N ALA A 89 4.58 -8.92 8.56
CA ALA A 89 4.33 -9.71 9.76
C ALA A 89 2.99 -10.45 9.67
N PHE A 90 1.92 -9.75 9.26
CA PHE A 90 0.59 -10.33 9.09
C PHE A 90 0.55 -11.45 8.04
N TYR A 91 1.34 -11.31 6.95
CA TYR A 91 1.49 -12.32 5.91
C TYR A 91 2.33 -13.51 6.39
N ASN A 92 3.45 -13.27 7.06
CA ASN A 92 4.38 -14.31 7.47
C ASN A 92 3.85 -15.22 8.59
N GLU A 93 2.86 -14.76 9.36
CA GLU A 93 2.19 -15.61 10.36
C GLU A 93 1.47 -16.83 9.75
N ILE A 94 1.07 -16.76 8.47
CA ILE A 94 0.34 -17.83 7.77
C ILE A 94 1.11 -18.41 6.59
N THR A 95 2.38 -18.00 6.39
CA THR A 95 3.16 -18.37 5.21
C THR A 95 4.46 -19.06 5.62
N ASP A 96 4.70 -20.24 5.08
CA ASP A 96 6.03 -20.86 5.08
C ASP A 96 6.66 -20.63 3.71
N TYR A 97 7.57 -19.66 3.64
CA TYR A 97 8.28 -19.30 2.42
C TYR A 97 9.68 -19.88 2.42
N ARG A 98 10.01 -20.65 1.37
CA ARG A 98 11.32 -21.25 1.16
C ARG A 98 11.82 -20.92 -0.23
N THR A 99 13.06 -20.50 -0.33
CA THR A 99 13.77 -20.34 -1.59
C THR A 99 14.38 -21.68 -2.04
N ALA A 100 14.78 -21.76 -3.31
CA ALA A 100 15.50 -22.94 -3.79
C ALA A 100 16.84 -23.15 -3.04
N GLU A 101 17.46 -22.07 -2.58
CA GLU A 101 18.70 -22.08 -1.78
C GLU A 101 18.43 -22.63 -0.38
N ASP A 102 17.34 -22.23 0.26
CA ASP A 102 16.96 -22.71 1.61
C ASP A 102 16.76 -24.23 1.63
N VAL A 103 16.30 -24.83 0.53
CA VAL A 103 16.03 -26.27 0.42
C VAL A 103 17.10 -27.02 -0.38
N GLY A 104 18.19 -26.36 -0.76
CA GLY A 104 19.34 -26.98 -1.43
C GLY A 104 19.04 -27.52 -2.82
N VAL A 105 18.10 -26.92 -3.59
CA VAL A 105 17.83 -27.31 -4.97
C VAL A 105 19.01 -26.91 -5.86
N ASP A 106 19.66 -27.90 -6.46
CA ASP A 106 20.74 -27.69 -7.43
C ASP A 106 20.17 -27.13 -8.75
N ARG A 107 20.30 -25.82 -8.94
CA ARG A 107 19.90 -25.09 -10.14
C ARG A 107 20.95 -24.05 -10.51
N PRO A 108 21.08 -23.67 -11.80
CA PRO A 108 21.98 -22.59 -12.18
C PRO A 108 21.57 -21.24 -11.56
N HIS A 109 22.54 -20.38 -11.42
CA HIS A 109 22.31 -18.98 -11.03
C HIS A 109 21.80 -18.19 -12.24
N LYS A 110 20.95 -17.19 -11.97
CA LYS A 110 20.51 -16.22 -12.96
C LYS A 110 21.55 -15.10 -13.03
N ASN A 111 22.13 -14.89 -14.21
CA ASN A 111 22.95 -13.73 -14.51
C ASN A 111 22.15 -12.77 -15.40
N GLU A 112 21.65 -11.68 -14.82
CA GLU A 112 20.79 -10.73 -15.53
C GLU A 112 21.62 -9.66 -16.23
N ILE A 113 21.42 -9.49 -17.54
CA ILE A 113 22.14 -8.58 -18.42
C ILE A 113 21.14 -7.63 -19.05
N LEU A 114 21.18 -6.36 -18.69
CA LEU A 114 20.40 -5.32 -19.36
C LEU A 114 21.17 -4.81 -20.58
N HIS A 115 20.64 -5.12 -21.77
CA HIS A 115 21.20 -4.71 -23.04
C HIS A 115 20.56 -3.41 -23.51
N HIS A 116 21.27 -2.30 -23.32
CA HIS A 116 20.83 -0.97 -23.73
C HIS A 116 21.05 -0.77 -25.24
N ILE A 117 20.03 -0.25 -25.91
CA ILE A 117 20.04 0.02 -27.36
C ILE A 117 19.67 1.49 -27.56
N PRO A 118 20.52 2.32 -28.18
CA PRO A 118 20.14 3.66 -28.57
C PRO A 118 18.94 3.65 -29.53
N PRO A 119 18.02 4.62 -29.46
CA PRO A 119 16.93 4.70 -30.42
C PRO A 119 17.45 4.99 -31.82
N THR A 120 16.85 4.36 -32.82
CA THR A 120 17.13 4.68 -34.22
C THR A 120 16.56 6.06 -34.60
N PRO A 121 17.01 6.71 -35.69
CA PRO A 121 16.46 8.00 -36.11
C PRO A 121 14.94 7.99 -36.31
N ASP A 122 14.39 6.93 -36.88
CA ASP A 122 12.94 6.77 -37.05
C ASP A 122 12.22 6.63 -35.70
N GLN A 123 12.81 5.93 -34.73
CA GLN A 123 12.28 5.85 -33.38
C GLN A 123 12.32 7.21 -32.68
N GLU A 124 13.41 7.98 -32.83
CA GLU A 124 13.48 9.33 -32.24
C GLU A 124 12.43 10.29 -32.84
N TYR A 125 12.18 10.19 -34.15
CA TYR A 125 11.13 10.95 -34.78
C TYR A 125 9.73 10.52 -34.30
N PHE A 126 9.48 9.22 -34.26
CA PHE A 126 8.19 8.70 -33.84
C PHE A 126 7.91 8.96 -32.35
N ILE A 127 8.93 9.01 -31.50
CA ILE A 127 8.80 9.46 -30.09
C ILE A 127 8.17 10.85 -30.02
N LYS A 128 8.59 11.80 -30.87
CA LYS A 128 8.00 13.15 -30.92
C LYS A 128 6.53 13.11 -31.35
N GLN A 129 6.19 12.28 -32.35
CA GLN A 129 4.79 12.07 -32.77
C GLN A 129 3.93 11.47 -31.65
N LEU A 130 4.46 10.49 -30.91
CA LEU A 130 3.78 9.90 -29.75
C LEU A 130 3.53 10.92 -28.64
N MET A 131 4.51 11.79 -28.38
CA MET A 131 4.34 12.86 -27.39
C MET A 131 3.25 13.83 -27.80
N GLU A 132 3.20 14.22 -29.07
CA GLU A 132 2.17 15.13 -29.58
C GLU A 132 0.79 14.46 -29.62
N PHE A 133 0.70 13.19 -30.04
CA PHE A 133 -0.53 12.40 -29.93
C PHE A 133 -1.03 12.31 -28.47
N ALA A 134 -0.15 12.07 -27.51
CA ALA A 134 -0.54 12.00 -26.10
C ALA A 134 -1.11 13.34 -25.60
N LYS A 135 -0.62 14.48 -26.11
CA LYS A 135 -1.13 15.83 -25.81
C LYS A 135 -2.47 16.10 -26.50
N THR A 136 -2.49 15.96 -27.81
CA THR A 136 -3.61 16.44 -28.65
C THR A 136 -4.71 15.41 -28.87
N GLY A 137 -4.39 14.12 -28.87
CA GLY A 137 -5.27 13.03 -29.29
C GLY A 137 -5.35 12.87 -30.81
N ASP A 138 -4.54 13.61 -31.59
CA ASP A 138 -4.53 13.52 -33.05
C ASP A 138 -3.95 12.18 -33.51
N ALA A 139 -4.85 11.26 -33.89
CA ALA A 139 -4.49 9.91 -34.31
C ALA A 139 -3.81 9.87 -35.70
N THR A 140 -3.87 10.95 -36.47
CA THR A 140 -3.19 11.03 -37.78
C THR A 140 -1.66 10.98 -37.63
N LEU A 141 -1.14 11.48 -36.48
CA LEU A 141 0.28 11.37 -36.11
C LEU A 141 0.77 9.91 -35.98
N LEU A 142 -0.16 8.97 -35.74
CA LEU A 142 0.14 7.54 -35.64
C LEU A 142 -0.23 6.78 -36.94
N GLY A 143 -0.54 7.50 -38.02
CA GLY A 143 -0.95 6.90 -39.29
C GLY A 143 -2.32 6.23 -39.27
N ARG A 144 -3.22 6.62 -38.36
CA ARG A 144 -4.56 6.01 -38.23
C ARG A 144 -5.69 7.04 -38.34
N LEU A 145 -6.90 6.51 -38.51
CA LEU A 145 -8.12 7.32 -38.52
C LEU A 145 -8.35 7.99 -37.14
N PRO A 146 -9.10 9.13 -37.11
CA PRO A 146 -9.48 9.78 -35.86
C PRO A 146 -10.06 8.81 -34.84
N LEU A 147 -9.77 9.06 -33.55
CA LEU A 147 -10.22 8.21 -32.46
C LEU A 147 -11.75 8.26 -32.33
N SER A 148 -12.36 7.11 -32.08
CA SER A 148 -13.76 7.03 -31.62
C SER A 148 -13.86 7.49 -30.15
N GLU A 149 -15.07 7.82 -29.66
CA GLU A 149 -15.30 8.21 -28.26
C GLU A 149 -14.76 7.19 -27.24
N THR A 150 -14.79 5.90 -27.58
CA THR A 150 -14.26 4.82 -26.71
C THR A 150 -12.74 4.81 -26.73
N GLU A 151 -12.13 5.03 -27.88
CA GLU A 151 -10.69 5.08 -28.05
C GLU A 151 -10.09 6.35 -27.43
N GLU A 152 -10.79 7.48 -27.44
CA GLU A 152 -10.37 8.68 -26.74
C GLU A 152 -10.21 8.44 -25.23
N LYS A 153 -11.14 7.68 -24.62
CA LYS A 153 -11.05 7.26 -23.22
C LYS A 153 -9.84 6.34 -22.96
N ALA A 154 -9.39 5.64 -23.98
CA ALA A 154 -8.26 4.72 -23.96
C ALA A 154 -6.98 5.32 -24.58
N LYS A 155 -6.94 6.64 -24.84
CA LYS A 155 -5.83 7.32 -25.54
C LYS A 155 -4.46 6.93 -25.01
N MET A 156 -4.27 6.92 -23.68
CA MET A 156 -2.98 6.57 -23.07
C MET A 156 -2.64 5.08 -23.21
N LEU A 157 -3.64 4.21 -23.28
CA LEU A 157 -3.43 2.79 -23.58
C LEU A 157 -2.95 2.61 -25.03
N ILE A 158 -3.55 3.34 -25.97
CA ILE A 158 -3.14 3.36 -27.38
C ILE A 158 -1.70 3.88 -27.50
N ALA A 159 -1.40 5.03 -26.87
CA ALA A 159 -0.05 5.59 -26.85
C ALA A 159 0.99 4.58 -26.29
N THR A 160 0.63 3.88 -25.23
CA THR A 160 1.48 2.86 -24.62
C THR A 160 1.69 1.66 -25.54
N ASP A 161 0.67 1.22 -26.28
CA ASP A 161 0.78 0.11 -27.24
C ASP A 161 1.71 0.48 -28.41
N TYR A 162 1.54 1.68 -28.97
CA TYR A 162 2.43 2.18 -30.03
C TYR A 162 3.87 2.36 -29.56
N ALA A 163 4.08 2.85 -28.32
CA ALA A 163 5.43 2.97 -27.74
C ALA A 163 6.11 1.60 -27.58
N ARG A 164 5.36 0.55 -27.25
CA ARG A 164 5.88 -0.83 -27.17
C ARG A 164 6.22 -1.39 -28.55
N LYS A 165 5.35 -1.17 -29.53
CA LYS A 165 5.57 -1.61 -30.91
C LYS A 165 6.80 -0.92 -31.52
N MET A 166 6.87 0.40 -31.41
CA MET A 166 8.02 1.20 -31.85
C MET A 166 9.34 0.72 -31.23
N ALA A 167 9.35 0.47 -29.92
CA ALA A 167 10.55 0.01 -29.23
C ALA A 167 10.99 -1.39 -29.68
N LEU A 168 10.07 -2.22 -30.15
CA LEU A 168 10.40 -3.56 -30.66
C LEU A 168 10.90 -3.50 -32.10
N ASP A 169 10.11 -2.94 -33.01
CA ASP A 169 10.48 -2.72 -34.41
C ASP A 169 9.51 -1.70 -35.05
N MET A 170 10.02 -0.71 -35.80
CA MET A 170 9.21 0.30 -36.46
C MET A 170 8.26 -0.28 -37.51
N ARG A 171 8.61 -1.41 -38.12
CA ARG A 171 7.75 -2.12 -39.08
C ARG A 171 6.47 -2.70 -38.47
N MET A 172 6.38 -2.72 -37.13
CA MET A 172 5.11 -3.01 -36.43
C MET A 172 4.13 -1.84 -36.44
N ILE A 173 4.61 -0.64 -36.69
CA ILE A 173 3.81 0.58 -36.84
C ILE A 173 3.34 0.72 -38.29
N ASP A 174 4.29 0.71 -39.21
CA ASP A 174 4.05 0.74 -40.66
C ASP A 174 5.04 -0.20 -41.36
N PRO A 175 4.59 -1.16 -42.16
CA PRO A 175 5.46 -2.09 -42.92
C PRO A 175 6.40 -1.41 -43.91
N ASN A 176 6.17 -0.15 -44.23
CA ASN A 176 7.03 0.63 -45.15
C ASN A 176 8.34 1.14 -44.48
N TYR A 177 8.47 1.06 -43.16
CA TYR A 177 9.76 1.37 -42.52
C TYR A 177 10.80 0.33 -42.93
N GLU A 178 12.03 0.83 -43.12
CA GLU A 178 13.16 -0.03 -43.47
C GLU A 178 13.72 -0.80 -42.25
N ASP A 179 14.45 -1.87 -42.55
CA ASP A 179 15.21 -2.60 -41.53
C ASP A 179 16.43 -1.79 -41.09
N HIS A 180 16.60 -1.56 -39.80
CA HIS A 180 17.75 -0.84 -39.26
C HIS A 180 18.71 -1.80 -38.56
N PRO A 181 20.04 -1.72 -38.81
CA PRO A 181 21.02 -2.64 -38.21
C PRO A 181 21.09 -2.56 -36.68
N ASP A 182 20.72 -1.41 -36.12
CA ASP A 182 20.71 -1.17 -34.66
C ASP A 182 19.30 -1.23 -34.06
N ASN A 183 18.32 -1.81 -34.72
CA ASN A 183 17.03 -2.07 -34.12
C ASN A 183 17.10 -3.28 -33.13
N LYS A 184 16.10 -3.42 -32.28
CA LYS A 184 16.07 -4.46 -31.25
C LYS A 184 16.13 -5.87 -31.85
N ALA A 185 15.49 -6.11 -32.98
CA ALA A 185 15.50 -7.40 -33.68
C ALA A 185 16.92 -7.77 -34.15
N SER A 186 17.68 -6.81 -34.70
CA SER A 186 19.06 -7.01 -35.14
C SER A 186 20.00 -7.28 -33.96
N HIS A 187 19.91 -6.50 -32.87
CA HIS A 187 20.68 -6.76 -31.65
C HIS A 187 20.39 -8.13 -31.06
N CYS A 188 19.12 -8.55 -31.02
CA CYS A 188 18.74 -9.86 -30.52
C CYS A 188 19.32 -10.98 -31.41
N ALA A 189 19.19 -10.89 -32.74
CA ALA A 189 19.74 -11.86 -33.68
C ALA A 189 21.27 -12.00 -33.52
N LYS A 190 21.98 -10.89 -33.41
CA LYS A 190 23.43 -10.85 -33.16
C LYS A 190 23.80 -11.57 -31.87
N THR A 191 23.16 -11.22 -30.78
CA THR A 191 23.45 -11.84 -29.47
C THR A 191 23.11 -13.33 -29.45
N ILE A 192 21.99 -13.74 -30.05
CA ILE A 192 21.66 -15.17 -30.21
C ILE A 192 22.76 -15.91 -30.97
N ALA A 193 23.26 -15.32 -32.07
CA ALA A 193 24.32 -15.94 -32.88
C ALA A 193 25.64 -16.06 -32.09
N GLU A 194 26.00 -15.04 -31.28
CA GLU A 194 27.17 -15.11 -30.39
C GLU A 194 27.07 -16.28 -29.41
N TYR A 195 25.94 -16.46 -28.72
CA TYR A 195 25.73 -17.62 -27.83
C TYR A 195 25.64 -18.94 -28.58
N TYR A 196 25.05 -18.94 -29.76
CA TYR A 196 24.98 -20.14 -30.61
C TYR A 196 26.38 -20.67 -30.94
N HIS A 197 27.27 -19.80 -31.41
CA HIS A 197 28.65 -20.16 -31.75
C HIS A 197 29.49 -20.46 -30.50
N LYS A 198 29.36 -19.70 -29.45
CA LYS A 198 30.08 -19.90 -28.16
C LYS A 198 29.85 -21.29 -27.59
N TYR A 199 28.63 -21.80 -27.67
CA TYR A 199 28.25 -23.11 -27.11
C TYR A 199 27.90 -24.12 -28.18
N ASP A 200 28.53 -24.06 -29.37
CA ASP A 200 28.24 -24.98 -30.47
C ASP A 200 28.66 -26.39 -30.15
N ALA A 201 29.85 -26.61 -29.59
CA ALA A 201 30.35 -27.93 -29.21
C ALA A 201 29.43 -28.64 -28.20
N GLN A 202 28.80 -27.86 -27.30
CA GLN A 202 27.90 -28.39 -26.26
C GLN A 202 26.45 -28.45 -26.73
N LYS A 203 26.12 -27.97 -27.93
CA LYS A 203 24.74 -27.83 -28.40
C LYS A 203 23.88 -27.05 -27.40
N GLY A 204 24.42 -25.91 -26.86
CA GLY A 204 23.74 -25.06 -25.93
C GLY A 204 22.48 -24.43 -26.55
N THR A 205 21.39 -24.31 -25.78
CA THR A 205 20.11 -23.86 -26.29
C THR A 205 19.70 -22.51 -25.68
N GLN A 206 18.82 -21.80 -26.35
CA GLN A 206 18.38 -20.44 -25.96
C GLN A 206 16.87 -20.30 -26.08
N PHE A 207 16.26 -19.59 -25.13
CA PHE A 207 14.86 -19.18 -25.22
C PHE A 207 14.75 -17.72 -25.63
N VAL A 208 13.78 -17.40 -26.47
CA VAL A 208 13.46 -16.02 -26.86
C VAL A 208 11.99 -15.74 -26.53
N PHE A 209 11.77 -14.77 -25.67
CA PHE A 209 10.43 -14.37 -25.22
C PHE A 209 10.02 -13.02 -25.77
N SER A 210 8.85 -12.96 -26.38
CA SER A 210 8.11 -11.73 -26.66
C SER A 210 6.61 -12.03 -26.67
N ASP A 211 5.82 -11.10 -26.12
CA ASP A 211 4.35 -11.15 -26.20
C ASP A 211 3.83 -10.30 -27.37
N LEU A 212 4.73 -9.54 -28.05
CA LEU A 212 4.45 -8.77 -29.24
C LEU A 212 5.21 -9.31 -30.44
N GLY A 213 4.69 -9.06 -31.65
CA GLY A 213 5.34 -9.46 -32.90
C GLY A 213 5.53 -10.95 -33.05
N THR A 214 4.65 -11.76 -32.40
CA THR A 214 4.72 -13.22 -32.40
C THR A 214 4.36 -13.80 -33.75
N TYR A 215 4.93 -14.97 -34.06
CA TYR A 215 4.59 -15.72 -35.26
C TYR A 215 3.12 -16.17 -35.28
N GLN A 216 2.44 -15.90 -36.39
CA GLN A 216 1.11 -16.41 -36.70
C GLN A 216 1.14 -17.04 -38.11
N PRO A 217 0.68 -18.29 -38.28
CA PRO A 217 0.65 -18.93 -39.58
C PRO A 217 -0.26 -18.17 -40.56
N GLY A 218 0.29 -17.77 -41.70
CA GLY A 218 -0.45 -17.07 -42.76
C GLY A 218 -0.45 -15.54 -42.63
N ASP A 219 0.02 -14.98 -41.53
CA ASP A 219 0.25 -13.55 -41.41
C ASP A 219 1.55 -13.16 -42.15
N GLY A 220 1.60 -11.91 -42.59
CA GLY A 220 2.76 -11.35 -43.26
C GLY A 220 3.99 -11.23 -42.35
N TRP A 221 4.71 -10.14 -42.46
CA TRP A 221 5.87 -9.84 -41.66
C TRP A 221 5.58 -9.84 -40.15
N ASN A 222 6.44 -10.47 -39.35
CA ASN A 222 6.43 -10.40 -37.89
C ASN A 222 7.86 -10.49 -37.35
N VAL A 223 8.07 -10.03 -36.11
CA VAL A 223 9.40 -9.92 -35.50
C VAL A 223 10.07 -11.27 -35.32
N TYR A 224 9.34 -12.33 -35.01
CA TYR A 224 9.91 -13.68 -34.87
C TYR A 224 10.49 -14.19 -36.18
N SER A 225 9.72 -14.06 -37.28
CA SER A 225 10.17 -14.45 -38.61
C SER A 225 11.35 -13.62 -39.07
N GLU A 226 11.38 -12.33 -38.74
CA GLU A 226 12.49 -11.46 -39.07
C GLU A 226 13.79 -11.84 -38.35
N ILE A 227 13.72 -12.10 -37.05
CA ILE A 227 14.90 -12.56 -36.29
C ILE A 227 15.37 -13.92 -36.83
N LYS A 228 14.44 -14.83 -37.13
CA LYS A 228 14.80 -16.12 -37.75
C LYS A 228 15.47 -15.95 -39.10
N ARG A 229 14.98 -15.04 -39.97
CA ARG A 229 15.60 -14.69 -41.25
C ARG A 229 17.04 -14.21 -41.02
N LYS A 230 17.24 -13.25 -40.12
CA LYS A 230 18.58 -12.75 -39.77
C LYS A 230 19.50 -13.86 -39.28
N LEU A 231 19.03 -14.72 -38.39
CA LEU A 231 19.81 -15.83 -37.87
C LEU A 231 20.23 -16.80 -38.99
N THR A 232 19.36 -17.04 -39.98
CA THR A 232 19.64 -17.97 -41.10
C THR A 232 20.46 -17.31 -42.19
N GLU A 233 20.11 -16.13 -42.64
CA GLU A 233 20.72 -15.48 -43.81
C GLU A 233 22.00 -14.73 -43.43
N ASP A 234 22.00 -13.99 -42.31
CA ASP A 234 23.12 -13.14 -41.93
C ASP A 234 24.16 -13.88 -41.06
N TYR A 235 23.72 -14.84 -40.24
CA TYR A 235 24.59 -15.58 -39.30
C TYR A 235 24.76 -17.08 -39.63
N GLY A 236 24.14 -17.58 -40.69
CA GLY A 236 24.34 -18.97 -41.19
C GLY A 236 23.81 -20.07 -40.24
N ILE A 237 22.91 -19.76 -39.32
CA ILE A 237 22.30 -20.73 -38.42
C ILE A 237 21.25 -21.55 -39.19
N PRO A 238 21.25 -22.88 -39.14
CA PRO A 238 20.28 -23.71 -39.87
C PRO A 238 18.83 -23.37 -39.43
N ALA A 239 17.95 -23.13 -40.41
CA ALA A 239 16.54 -22.80 -40.15
C ALA A 239 15.80 -23.89 -39.36
N SER A 240 16.23 -25.13 -39.43
CA SER A 240 15.69 -26.28 -38.69
C SER A 240 16.00 -26.21 -37.18
N GLU A 241 17.06 -25.51 -36.79
CA GLU A 241 17.47 -25.35 -35.38
C GLU A 241 16.79 -24.17 -34.70
N VAL A 242 16.04 -23.33 -35.43
CA VAL A 242 15.28 -22.18 -34.96
C VAL A 242 13.79 -22.45 -35.10
N ARG A 243 13.07 -22.58 -34.00
CA ARG A 243 11.64 -22.95 -34.00
C ARG A 243 10.77 -21.95 -33.20
N PHE A 244 9.52 -21.89 -33.60
CA PHE A 244 8.48 -21.12 -32.87
C PHE A 244 7.53 -22.11 -32.20
N ILE A 245 7.24 -21.91 -30.91
CA ILE A 245 6.28 -22.76 -30.18
C ILE A 245 4.87 -22.69 -30.79
N GLN A 246 4.53 -21.57 -31.44
CA GLN A 246 3.26 -21.35 -32.14
C GLN A 246 3.05 -22.27 -33.33
N GLU A 247 4.12 -22.87 -33.90
CA GLU A 247 4.03 -23.89 -34.94
C GLU A 247 3.45 -25.23 -34.42
N CYS A 248 3.48 -25.43 -33.10
CA CYS A 248 3.05 -26.67 -32.45
C CYS A 248 1.55 -26.63 -32.11
N LYS A 249 0.71 -27.11 -33.04
CA LYS A 249 -0.75 -27.15 -32.88
C LYS A 249 -1.25 -28.25 -31.94
N THR A 250 -0.43 -29.26 -31.63
CA THR A 250 -0.80 -30.42 -30.81
C THR A 250 0.20 -30.63 -29.67
N ASP A 251 -0.23 -31.25 -28.58
CA ASP A 251 0.65 -31.59 -27.45
C ASP A 251 1.80 -32.52 -27.86
N LYS A 252 1.56 -33.42 -28.83
CA LYS A 252 2.59 -34.29 -29.40
C LYS A 252 3.69 -33.49 -30.11
N ALA A 253 3.30 -32.50 -30.95
CA ALA A 253 4.25 -31.63 -31.64
C ALA A 253 5.02 -30.77 -30.63
N ARG A 254 4.32 -30.26 -29.61
CA ARG A 254 4.93 -29.47 -28.51
C ARG A 254 5.96 -30.27 -27.74
N LYS A 255 5.63 -31.53 -27.39
CA LYS A 255 6.55 -32.44 -26.72
C LYS A 255 7.78 -32.72 -27.60
N ALA A 256 7.60 -32.95 -28.91
CA ALA A 256 8.71 -33.20 -29.84
C ALA A 256 9.69 -32.02 -29.90
N VAL A 257 9.21 -30.78 -29.91
CA VAL A 257 10.09 -29.57 -29.87
C VAL A 257 10.81 -29.45 -28.52
N ILE A 258 10.14 -29.75 -27.40
CA ILE A 258 10.77 -29.77 -26.08
C ILE A 258 11.89 -30.82 -26.02
N ASP A 259 11.63 -32.02 -26.54
CA ASP A 259 12.64 -33.09 -26.60
C ASP A 259 13.80 -32.73 -27.55
N ALA A 260 13.53 -32.04 -28.65
CA ALA A 260 14.53 -31.52 -29.57
C ALA A 260 15.41 -30.42 -28.93
N MET A 261 14.84 -29.55 -28.11
CA MET A 261 15.60 -28.59 -27.29
C MET A 261 16.51 -29.32 -26.28
N ASN A 262 15.97 -30.29 -25.56
CA ASN A 262 16.74 -31.05 -24.57
C ASN A 262 17.85 -31.90 -25.19
N SER A 263 17.73 -32.33 -26.45
CA SER A 263 18.78 -33.01 -27.19
C SER A 263 19.78 -32.07 -27.87
N GLY A 264 19.43 -30.80 -28.03
CA GLY A 264 20.23 -29.80 -28.75
C GLY A 264 20.05 -29.84 -30.27
N THR A 265 19.03 -30.54 -30.79
CA THR A 265 18.66 -30.53 -32.21
C THR A 265 17.98 -29.24 -32.61
N VAL A 266 17.17 -28.65 -31.69
CA VAL A 266 16.68 -27.27 -31.78
C VAL A 266 17.49 -26.46 -30.79
N ARG A 267 18.10 -25.38 -31.28
CA ARG A 267 19.01 -24.54 -30.50
C ARG A 267 18.36 -23.24 -30.03
N VAL A 268 17.36 -22.71 -30.74
CA VAL A 268 16.66 -21.50 -30.42
C VAL A 268 15.16 -21.72 -30.48
N LEU A 269 14.46 -21.44 -29.36
CA LEU A 269 13.02 -21.58 -29.26
C LEU A 269 12.37 -20.24 -28.87
N PHE A 270 11.51 -19.75 -29.76
CA PHE A 270 10.73 -18.53 -29.55
C PHE A 270 9.35 -18.86 -28.97
N GLY A 271 8.84 -17.99 -28.13
CA GLY A 271 7.46 -18.06 -27.70
C GLY A 271 7.03 -16.92 -26.77
N SER A 272 5.72 -16.78 -26.63
CA SER A 272 5.13 -15.81 -25.69
C SER A 272 5.10 -16.35 -24.26
N THR A 273 4.82 -15.46 -23.29
CA THR A 273 4.61 -15.85 -21.89
C THR A 273 3.55 -16.94 -21.76
N SER A 274 2.43 -16.78 -22.46
CA SER A 274 1.32 -17.73 -22.41
C SER A 274 1.68 -19.12 -22.99
N MET A 275 2.52 -19.15 -24.00
CA MET A 275 2.85 -20.39 -24.72
C MET A 275 4.06 -21.14 -24.12
N LEU A 276 5.09 -20.42 -23.67
CA LEU A 276 6.31 -21.00 -23.09
C LEU A 276 6.40 -20.82 -21.57
N GLY A 277 5.71 -19.85 -20.99
CA GLY A 277 5.80 -19.51 -19.58
C GLY A 277 5.27 -20.58 -18.63
N THR A 278 4.49 -21.59 -19.11
CA THR A 278 3.96 -22.67 -18.28
C THR A 278 4.15 -24.04 -18.96
N GLY A 279 4.43 -25.08 -18.16
CA GLY A 279 4.41 -26.48 -18.63
C GLY A 279 5.55 -26.91 -19.53
N VAL A 280 6.56 -26.08 -19.80
CA VAL A 280 7.69 -26.42 -20.69
C VAL A 280 8.92 -26.80 -19.86
N ASN A 281 9.48 -27.99 -20.10
CA ASN A 281 10.67 -28.55 -19.45
C ASN A 281 11.77 -28.77 -20.47
N ALA A 282 12.35 -27.68 -21.01
CA ALA A 282 13.38 -27.72 -22.07
C ALA A 282 14.70 -27.07 -21.62
N GLN A 283 15.00 -27.14 -20.31
CA GLN A 283 16.11 -26.45 -19.68
C GLN A 283 17.46 -27.15 -19.75
N LYS A 284 17.53 -28.45 -20.13
CA LYS A 284 18.75 -29.25 -19.95
C LYS A 284 20.02 -28.68 -20.57
N ARG A 285 19.87 -27.88 -21.62
CA ARG A 285 20.96 -27.27 -22.38
C ARG A 285 20.91 -25.76 -22.44
N CYS A 286 20.00 -25.12 -21.68
CA CYS A 286 19.78 -23.67 -21.75
C CYS A 286 20.99 -22.90 -21.24
N VAL A 287 21.53 -22.00 -22.05
CA VAL A 287 22.65 -21.11 -21.71
C VAL A 287 22.24 -19.64 -21.68
N ALA A 288 21.18 -19.28 -22.40
CA ALA A 288 20.68 -17.91 -22.42
C ALA A 288 19.15 -17.85 -22.56
N ILE A 289 18.59 -16.78 -22.02
CA ILE A 289 17.18 -16.39 -22.17
C ILE A 289 17.17 -14.95 -22.66
N HIS A 290 16.43 -14.67 -23.73
CA HIS A 290 16.31 -13.36 -24.33
C HIS A 290 14.91 -12.83 -24.14
N HIS A 291 14.76 -11.67 -23.49
CA HIS A 291 13.51 -10.92 -23.36
C HIS A 291 13.49 -9.77 -24.33
N LEU A 292 12.83 -9.96 -25.49
CA LEU A 292 12.63 -8.89 -26.47
C LEU A 292 11.67 -7.82 -25.95
N ASP A 293 10.66 -8.22 -25.20
CA ASP A 293 9.82 -7.35 -24.41
C ASP A 293 9.76 -7.82 -22.95
N THR A 294 9.53 -6.90 -22.03
CA THR A 294 9.25 -7.23 -20.64
C THR A 294 7.75 -7.43 -20.46
N PRO A 295 7.31 -8.45 -19.71
CA PRO A 295 5.89 -8.63 -19.39
C PRO A 295 5.39 -7.53 -18.45
N TRP A 296 4.07 -7.49 -18.21
CA TRP A 296 3.47 -6.52 -17.31
C TRP A 296 3.60 -6.88 -15.83
N ARG A 297 3.73 -8.17 -15.54
CA ARG A 297 3.72 -8.70 -14.18
C ARG A 297 5.08 -9.29 -13.80
N PRO A 298 5.56 -9.01 -12.59
CA PRO A 298 6.78 -9.64 -12.07
C PRO A 298 6.74 -11.16 -12.10
N SER A 299 5.56 -11.76 -11.82
CA SER A 299 5.34 -13.20 -11.89
C SER A 299 5.61 -13.80 -13.27
N ASP A 300 5.23 -13.08 -14.33
CA ASP A 300 5.40 -13.55 -15.69
C ASP A 300 6.87 -13.52 -16.10
N LEU A 301 7.61 -12.49 -15.70
CA LEU A 301 9.07 -12.43 -15.89
C LEU A 301 9.75 -13.60 -15.16
N GLN A 302 9.38 -13.81 -13.90
CA GLN A 302 9.91 -14.92 -13.10
C GLN A 302 9.57 -16.30 -13.70
N GLN A 303 8.38 -16.45 -14.30
CA GLN A 303 8.00 -17.68 -15.01
C GLN A 303 8.82 -17.90 -16.28
N ARG A 304 9.10 -16.83 -17.06
CA ARG A 304 9.98 -16.90 -18.24
C ARG A 304 11.38 -17.33 -17.82
N ASP A 305 11.97 -16.69 -16.82
CA ASP A 305 13.30 -17.00 -16.29
C ASP A 305 13.39 -18.44 -15.79
N GLY A 306 12.35 -18.91 -15.10
CA GLY A 306 12.25 -20.26 -14.58
C GLY A 306 12.19 -21.36 -15.66
N ARG A 307 12.19 -21.01 -16.96
CA ARG A 307 12.29 -22.02 -18.03
C ARG A 307 13.74 -22.48 -18.26
N GLY A 308 14.73 -21.60 -18.07
CA GLY A 308 16.14 -21.93 -18.22
C GLY A 308 16.88 -22.02 -16.89
N VAL A 309 16.53 -21.15 -15.92
CA VAL A 309 17.10 -21.15 -14.57
C VAL A 309 16.40 -22.20 -13.72
N ARG A 310 16.65 -23.47 -14.02
CA ARG A 310 15.95 -24.62 -13.43
C ARG A 310 16.89 -25.80 -13.22
N ALA A 311 16.57 -26.62 -12.21
CA ALA A 311 17.29 -27.85 -11.93
C ALA A 311 17.37 -28.79 -13.17
N GLY A 312 18.48 -29.52 -13.30
CA GLY A 312 18.75 -30.44 -14.41
C GLY A 312 19.27 -29.77 -15.68
N ASN A 313 19.82 -28.53 -15.57
CA ASN A 313 20.53 -27.87 -16.66
C ASN A 313 22.01 -28.25 -16.64
N GLU A 314 22.34 -29.30 -17.37
CA GLU A 314 23.69 -29.88 -17.39
C GLU A 314 24.72 -28.96 -18.09
N ILE A 315 24.30 -28.25 -19.14
CA ILE A 315 25.23 -27.39 -19.90
C ILE A 315 25.60 -26.16 -19.08
N ALA A 316 24.65 -25.53 -18.44
CA ALA A 316 24.93 -24.40 -17.54
C ALA A 316 25.88 -24.82 -16.43
N LYS A 317 25.61 -25.96 -15.80
CA LYS A 317 26.40 -26.49 -14.67
C LYS A 317 27.86 -26.75 -15.04
N HIS A 318 28.12 -27.38 -16.18
CA HIS A 318 29.45 -27.86 -16.50
C HIS A 318 30.24 -26.93 -17.44
N PHE A 319 29.58 -26.11 -18.23
CA PHE A 319 30.23 -25.33 -19.30
C PHE A 319 29.98 -23.82 -19.24
N ALA A 320 29.01 -23.33 -18.43
CA ALA A 320 28.70 -21.92 -18.28
C ALA A 320 28.87 -21.42 -16.83
N GLY A 321 29.76 -22.06 -16.05
CA GLY A 321 30.02 -21.64 -14.66
C GLY A 321 28.80 -21.72 -13.75
N ASN A 322 27.87 -22.64 -14.03
CA ASN A 322 26.57 -22.81 -13.37
C ASN A 322 25.67 -21.56 -13.47
N ASN A 323 25.78 -20.79 -14.58
CA ASN A 323 24.96 -19.60 -14.85
C ASN A 323 24.11 -19.80 -16.11
N VAL A 324 22.94 -19.16 -16.11
CA VAL A 324 22.15 -18.88 -17.31
C VAL A 324 22.07 -17.37 -17.45
N ASP A 325 22.51 -16.86 -18.60
CA ASP A 325 22.45 -15.44 -18.89
C ASP A 325 21.02 -15.06 -19.32
N VAL A 326 20.45 -14.07 -18.63
CA VAL A 326 19.11 -13.54 -18.92
C VAL A 326 19.28 -12.13 -19.49
N ILE A 327 19.16 -12.03 -20.81
CA ILE A 327 19.38 -10.81 -21.58
C ILE A 327 18.04 -10.10 -21.76
N ILE A 328 17.97 -8.85 -21.32
CA ILE A 328 16.78 -7.99 -21.43
C ILE A 328 17.12 -6.84 -22.35
N TYR A 329 16.46 -6.77 -23.49
CA TYR A 329 16.69 -5.71 -24.48
C TYR A 329 15.83 -4.50 -24.16
N ALA A 330 16.47 -3.35 -23.98
CA ALA A 330 15.81 -2.09 -23.65
C ALA A 330 16.29 -0.97 -24.57
N VAL A 331 15.37 -0.38 -25.32
CA VAL A 331 15.63 0.83 -26.08
C VAL A 331 15.65 2.02 -25.13
N GLU A 332 16.71 2.83 -25.17
CA GLU A 332 16.84 4.03 -24.35
C GLU A 332 15.75 5.06 -24.68
N LYS A 333 15.39 5.88 -23.71
CA LYS A 333 14.32 6.89 -23.86
C LYS A 333 12.98 6.28 -24.34
N SER A 334 12.74 5.00 -24.06
CA SER A 334 11.52 4.30 -24.42
C SER A 334 10.85 3.68 -23.21
N LEU A 335 9.66 3.12 -23.43
CA LEU A 335 8.89 2.44 -22.41
C LEU A 335 9.61 1.21 -21.81
N ASP A 336 10.54 0.61 -22.52
CA ASP A 336 11.24 -0.61 -22.09
C ASP A 336 12.03 -0.43 -20.79
N SER A 337 12.90 0.61 -20.75
CA SER A 337 13.75 0.88 -19.59
C SER A 337 12.91 1.22 -18.35
N TYR A 338 11.84 1.98 -18.53
CA TYR A 338 10.92 2.31 -17.43
C TYR A 338 10.20 1.06 -16.91
N LYS A 339 9.67 0.26 -17.82
CA LYS A 339 8.92 -0.95 -17.50
C LYS A 339 9.79 -1.97 -16.77
N PHE A 340 11.03 -2.14 -17.23
CA PHE A 340 12.00 -3.00 -16.55
C PHE A 340 12.28 -2.54 -15.12
N ASN A 341 12.57 -1.25 -14.93
CA ASN A 341 12.83 -0.71 -13.60
C ASN A 341 11.63 -0.88 -12.67
N LEU A 342 10.42 -0.66 -13.18
CA LEU A 342 9.20 -0.86 -12.41
C LEU A 342 9.00 -2.33 -11.99
N LEU A 343 9.22 -3.26 -12.92
CA LEU A 343 9.14 -4.70 -12.64
C LEU A 343 10.18 -5.12 -11.61
N HIS A 344 11.41 -4.62 -11.73
CA HIS A 344 12.49 -4.90 -10.77
C HIS A 344 12.16 -4.38 -9.37
N CYS A 345 11.63 -3.16 -9.25
CA CYS A 345 11.15 -2.63 -7.98
C CYS A 345 10.06 -3.52 -7.37
N LYS A 346 9.03 -3.86 -8.15
CA LYS A 346 7.94 -4.75 -7.70
C LYS A 346 8.47 -6.11 -7.25
N GLN A 347 9.37 -6.71 -8.00
CA GLN A 347 9.96 -8.03 -7.69
C GLN A 347 10.78 -8.00 -6.40
N THR A 348 11.57 -6.94 -6.19
CA THR A 348 12.35 -6.74 -4.96
C THR A 348 11.43 -6.65 -3.75
N PHE A 349 10.34 -5.89 -3.84
CA PHE A 349 9.38 -5.76 -2.75
C PHE A 349 8.63 -7.05 -2.44
N ILE A 350 8.20 -7.77 -3.47
CA ILE A 350 7.54 -9.07 -3.29
C ILE A 350 8.49 -10.06 -2.59
N SER A 351 9.77 -10.04 -2.95
CA SER A 351 10.80 -10.88 -2.32
C SER A 351 11.02 -10.49 -0.86
N GLN A 352 11.14 -9.19 -0.55
CA GLN A 352 11.30 -8.69 0.80
C GLN A 352 10.11 -9.04 1.70
N LEU A 353 8.88 -8.89 1.18
CA LEU A 353 7.67 -9.25 1.92
C LEU A 353 7.64 -10.75 2.23
N LYS A 354 7.95 -11.60 1.25
CA LYS A 354 7.93 -13.07 1.40
C LYS A 354 9.00 -13.57 2.36
N SER A 355 10.22 -13.01 2.30
CA SER A 355 11.35 -13.41 3.15
C SER A 355 11.25 -12.87 4.57
N GLY A 356 10.33 -11.94 4.85
CA GLY A 356 10.26 -11.24 6.12
C GLY A 356 11.42 -10.27 6.37
N ALA A 357 12.29 -10.05 5.36
CA ALA A 357 13.36 -9.09 5.45
C ALA A 357 12.77 -7.67 5.56
N MET A 358 13.06 -7.00 6.67
CA MET A 358 12.53 -5.67 6.97
C MET A 358 13.12 -4.64 6.01
N GLY A 359 12.36 -4.26 5.01
CA GLY A 359 12.68 -3.21 4.05
C GLY A 359 12.11 -1.83 4.41
N ALA A 360 11.87 -1.02 3.39
CA ALA A 360 11.27 0.30 3.55
C ALA A 360 9.85 0.22 4.13
N ARG A 361 9.49 1.18 4.99
CA ARG A 361 8.12 1.28 5.56
C ARG A 361 7.06 1.66 4.52
N THR A 362 7.48 2.21 3.41
CA THR A 362 6.62 2.64 2.30
C THR A 362 7.18 2.15 0.98
N ILE A 363 6.33 1.58 0.17
CA ILE A 363 6.64 1.05 -1.15
C ILE A 363 5.87 1.85 -2.21
N ASP A 364 6.54 2.21 -3.29
CA ASP A 364 5.94 2.77 -4.50
C ASP A 364 5.83 1.66 -5.55
N GLU A 365 4.60 1.23 -5.88
CA GLU A 365 4.34 0.23 -6.92
C GLU A 365 4.32 0.82 -8.34
N GLY A 366 4.45 2.15 -8.47
CA GLY A 366 4.29 2.85 -9.75
C GLY A 366 2.81 2.96 -10.17
N ALA A 367 2.58 3.72 -11.24
CA ALA A 367 1.23 4.01 -11.73
C ALA A 367 0.82 3.20 -12.96
N MET A 368 1.73 2.40 -13.53
CA MET A 368 1.50 1.66 -14.77
C MET A 368 0.93 0.26 -14.51
N ASP A 369 -0.13 -0.10 -15.21
CA ASP A 369 -0.65 -1.45 -15.26
C ASP A 369 -1.07 -1.87 -16.70
N GLU A 370 -1.36 -3.17 -16.88
CA GLU A 370 -1.74 -3.77 -18.16
C GLU A 370 -3.04 -3.17 -18.76
N LYS A 371 -3.96 -2.73 -17.90
CA LYS A 371 -5.30 -2.29 -18.31
C LYS A 371 -5.41 -0.79 -18.57
N SER A 372 -4.61 0.01 -17.91
CA SER A 372 -4.69 1.48 -17.95
C SER A 372 -3.53 2.14 -18.68
N GLY A 373 -2.46 1.41 -18.96
CA GLY A 373 -1.24 1.98 -19.52
C GLY A 373 -0.47 2.85 -18.52
N MET A 374 0.40 3.70 -19.05
CA MET A 374 1.19 4.65 -18.29
C MET A 374 0.39 5.95 -18.08
N ASN A 375 0.61 6.66 -16.97
CA ASN A 375 0.02 7.98 -16.82
C ASN A 375 0.71 9.00 -17.76
N PHE A 376 -0.01 10.05 -18.09
CA PHE A 376 0.45 11.05 -19.06
C PHE A 376 1.78 11.70 -18.63
N SER A 377 1.92 12.10 -17.36
CA SER A 377 3.11 12.79 -16.88
C SER A 377 4.35 11.91 -16.91
N GLU A 378 4.24 10.65 -16.50
CA GLU A 378 5.33 9.67 -16.57
C GLU A 378 5.68 9.33 -18.03
N TYR A 379 4.68 9.21 -18.89
CA TYR A 379 4.86 8.97 -20.31
C TYR A 379 5.63 10.11 -20.98
N MET A 380 5.23 11.35 -20.71
CA MET A 380 5.90 12.54 -21.24
C MET A 380 7.33 12.67 -20.69
N ALA A 381 7.53 12.42 -19.39
CA ALA A 381 8.86 12.45 -18.78
C ALA A 381 9.83 11.47 -19.43
N LEU A 382 9.33 10.26 -19.67
CA LEU A 382 10.14 9.19 -20.26
C LEU A 382 10.56 9.51 -21.70
N LEU A 383 9.60 9.90 -22.53
CA LEU A 383 9.84 10.11 -23.96
C LEU A 383 10.62 11.41 -24.25
N SER A 384 10.41 12.45 -23.45
CA SER A 384 11.14 13.73 -23.62
C SER A 384 12.58 13.66 -23.13
N GLY A 385 12.92 12.67 -22.31
CA GLY A 385 14.20 12.64 -21.59
C GLY A 385 14.36 13.83 -20.62
N ASN A 386 13.27 14.52 -20.28
CA ASN A 386 13.28 15.69 -19.43
C ASN A 386 13.44 15.26 -17.95
N THR A 387 14.56 15.66 -17.37
CA THR A 387 14.87 15.37 -15.95
C THR A 387 13.94 16.11 -14.99
N ASP A 388 13.35 17.24 -15.40
CA ASP A 388 12.45 18.04 -14.57
C ASP A 388 11.22 17.26 -14.09
N LEU A 389 10.67 16.39 -14.94
CA LEU A 389 9.54 15.53 -14.57
C LEU A 389 9.95 14.39 -13.64
N LEU A 390 11.17 13.89 -13.75
CA LEU A 390 11.72 12.91 -12.80
C LEU A 390 12.01 13.58 -11.45
N ASP A 391 12.52 14.81 -11.46
CA ASP A 391 12.78 15.58 -10.25
C ASP A 391 11.48 16.00 -9.56
N LYS A 392 10.44 16.33 -10.32
CA LYS A 392 9.06 16.50 -9.81
C LYS A 392 8.58 15.27 -9.05
N ALA A 393 8.70 14.09 -9.63
CA ALA A 393 8.30 12.85 -8.99
C ALA A 393 9.07 12.58 -7.68
N LYS A 394 10.39 12.91 -7.66
CA LYS A 394 11.21 12.80 -6.44
C LYS A 394 10.75 13.78 -5.35
N LEU A 395 10.49 15.05 -5.73
CA LEU A 395 9.99 16.09 -4.82
C LEU A 395 8.62 15.71 -4.24
N GLU A 396 7.68 15.29 -5.08
CA GLU A 396 6.36 14.84 -4.65
C GLU A 396 6.44 13.68 -3.65
N LYS A 397 7.32 12.72 -3.91
CA LYS A 397 7.57 11.59 -2.98
C LYS A 397 8.12 12.07 -1.64
N ARG A 398 9.07 13.00 -1.64
CA ARG A 398 9.66 13.56 -0.43
C ARG A 398 8.63 14.36 0.37
N ILE A 399 7.83 15.20 -0.31
CA ILE A 399 6.73 15.97 0.28
C ILE A 399 5.70 15.04 0.92
N ALA A 400 5.25 14.01 0.21
CA ALA A 400 4.28 13.05 0.72
C ALA A 400 4.79 12.32 1.98
N SER A 401 6.08 11.97 2.02
CA SER A 401 6.71 11.37 3.19
C SER A 401 6.67 12.32 4.39
N LEU A 402 7.08 13.58 4.19
CA LEU A 402 7.11 14.60 5.25
C LEU A 402 5.71 14.96 5.74
N GLU A 403 4.71 15.02 4.85
CA GLU A 403 3.31 15.23 5.24
C GLU A 403 2.76 14.07 6.07
N GLY A 404 3.13 12.85 5.75
CA GLY A 404 2.82 11.66 6.56
C GLY A 404 3.44 11.74 7.95
N GLU A 405 4.73 12.12 8.04
CA GLU A 405 5.41 12.33 9.32
C GLU A 405 4.73 13.45 10.14
N ARG A 406 4.42 14.59 9.51
CA ARG A 406 3.72 15.72 10.17
C ARG A 406 2.35 15.30 10.69
N LYS A 407 1.57 14.56 9.89
CA LYS A 407 0.25 14.07 10.29
C LYS A 407 0.34 13.14 11.51
N SER A 408 1.32 12.23 11.52
CA SER A 408 1.56 11.33 12.64
C SER A 408 2.01 12.08 13.89
N PHE A 409 2.91 13.05 13.74
CA PHE A 409 3.36 13.91 14.83
C PHE A 409 2.20 14.70 15.44
N ASN A 410 1.39 15.37 14.60
CA ASN A 410 0.24 16.17 15.06
C ASN A 410 -0.85 15.32 15.71
N LYS A 411 -1.03 14.06 15.27
CA LYS A 411 -1.93 13.11 15.93
C LYS A 411 -1.40 12.76 17.32
N GLY A 412 -0.14 12.37 17.43
CA GLY A 412 0.49 12.04 18.72
C GLY A 412 0.47 13.22 19.69
N LYS A 413 0.69 14.43 19.19
CA LYS A 413 0.60 15.67 19.99
C LYS A 413 -0.82 15.87 20.55
N ARG A 414 -1.87 15.80 19.70
CA ARG A 414 -3.28 15.94 20.14
C ARG A 414 -3.68 14.85 21.15
N ASP A 415 -3.27 13.61 20.90
CA ASP A 415 -3.54 12.50 21.83
C ASP A 415 -2.88 12.76 23.19
N SER A 416 -1.67 13.39 23.21
CA SER A 416 -0.98 13.76 24.43
C SER A 416 -1.61 14.97 25.12
N GLU A 417 -2.10 15.96 24.38
CA GLU A 417 -2.85 17.11 24.89
C GLU A 417 -4.15 16.67 25.59
N PHE A 418 -4.90 15.75 24.95
CA PHE A 418 -6.13 15.19 25.55
C PHE A 418 -5.85 14.41 26.84
N LYS A 419 -4.79 13.56 26.84
CA LYS A 419 -4.37 12.84 28.03
C LYS A 419 -3.89 13.76 29.15
N LEU A 420 -3.19 14.84 28.80
CA LEU A 420 -2.72 15.83 29.73
C LEU A 420 -3.88 16.53 30.44
N GLU A 421 -4.91 16.96 29.68
CA GLU A 421 -6.11 17.60 30.23
C GLU A 421 -6.85 16.65 31.18
N ALA A 422 -7.06 15.40 30.77
CA ALA A 422 -7.74 14.39 31.60
C ALA A 422 -6.97 14.13 32.90
N LYS A 423 -5.64 13.91 32.84
CA LYS A 423 -4.83 13.62 34.02
C LYS A 423 -4.66 14.83 34.94
N THR A 424 -4.59 16.05 34.39
CA THR A 424 -4.57 17.29 35.18
C THR A 424 -5.91 17.49 35.89
N GLY A 425 -7.03 17.19 35.22
CA GLY A 425 -8.36 17.19 35.83
C GLY A 425 -8.49 16.18 36.96
N GLU A 426 -7.99 14.95 36.76
CA GLU A 426 -7.97 13.89 37.76
C GLU A 426 -7.13 14.28 38.99
N LEU A 427 -5.93 14.84 38.78
CA LEU A 427 -5.08 15.32 39.87
C LEU A 427 -5.76 16.41 40.70
N ARG A 428 -6.41 17.37 40.05
CA ARG A 428 -7.17 18.43 40.73
C ARG A 428 -8.33 17.87 41.55
N ASN A 429 -9.10 16.93 40.96
CA ASN A 429 -10.22 16.31 41.66
C ASN A 429 -9.76 15.47 42.86
N ASN A 430 -8.69 14.68 42.69
CA ASN A 430 -8.11 13.90 43.78
C ASN A 430 -7.63 14.80 44.92
N THR A 431 -7.00 15.93 44.60
CA THR A 431 -6.53 16.90 45.62
C THR A 431 -7.70 17.47 46.40
N ALA A 432 -8.78 17.89 45.71
CA ALA A 432 -9.99 18.39 46.39
C ALA A 432 -10.64 17.30 47.28
N VAL A 433 -10.65 16.05 46.84
CA VAL A 433 -11.16 14.92 47.61
C VAL A 433 -10.29 14.66 48.85
N ILE A 434 -8.97 14.75 48.74
CA ILE A 434 -8.02 14.61 49.87
C ILE A 434 -8.27 15.73 50.90
N GLU A 435 -8.44 16.96 50.43
CA GLU A 435 -8.74 18.12 51.32
C GLU A 435 -10.05 17.89 52.10
N ALA A 436 -11.13 17.56 51.36
CA ALA A 436 -12.43 17.28 51.96
C ALA A 436 -12.39 16.13 53.00
N MET A 437 -11.70 15.04 52.70
CA MET A 437 -11.52 13.92 53.61
C MET A 437 -10.65 14.28 54.80
N THR A 438 -9.63 15.14 54.63
CA THR A 438 -8.76 15.59 55.70
C THR A 438 -9.55 16.48 56.72
N GLU A 439 -10.41 17.36 56.20
CA GLU A 439 -11.31 18.15 57.03
C GLU A 439 -12.28 17.25 57.83
N ASP A 440 -12.89 16.27 57.17
CA ASP A 440 -13.80 15.32 57.85
C ASP A 440 -13.05 14.51 58.91
N TRP A 441 -11.82 14.06 58.60
CA TRP A 441 -11.02 13.32 59.57
C TRP A 441 -10.67 14.18 60.79
N ASN A 442 -10.27 15.40 60.62
CA ASN A 442 -9.96 16.33 61.69
C ASN A 442 -11.22 16.63 62.53
N ARG A 443 -12.39 16.82 61.87
CA ARG A 443 -13.68 16.98 62.54
C ARG A 443 -14.01 15.73 63.36
N PHE A 444 -13.83 14.54 62.81
CA PHE A 444 -14.06 13.28 63.55
C PHE A 444 -13.14 13.16 64.75
N LEU A 445 -11.84 13.44 64.62
CA LEU A 445 -10.87 13.39 65.72
C LEU A 445 -11.21 14.39 66.87
N SER A 446 -11.81 15.52 66.54
CA SER A 446 -12.17 16.55 67.56
C SER A 446 -13.36 16.15 68.43
N VAL A 447 -14.21 15.21 67.99
CA VAL A 447 -15.45 14.83 68.66
C VAL A 447 -15.48 13.36 69.14
N VAL A 448 -14.57 12.53 68.65
CA VAL A 448 -14.50 11.10 68.96
C VAL A 448 -14.20 10.87 70.43
N LYS A 449 -14.91 9.96 71.05
CA LYS A 449 -14.68 9.53 72.45
C LYS A 449 -13.99 8.19 72.47
N THR A 450 -13.09 8.01 73.46
CA THR A 450 -12.37 6.76 73.65
C THR A 450 -12.68 6.15 75.02
N ASP A 451 -12.56 4.84 75.14
CA ASP A 451 -12.65 4.15 76.43
C ASP A 451 -11.31 4.26 77.21
N LYS A 452 -11.25 3.59 78.36
CA LYS A 452 -10.05 3.62 79.23
C LYS A 452 -8.85 2.88 78.66
N GLU A 453 -9.10 2.05 77.61
CA GLU A 453 -8.08 1.27 76.88
C GLU A 453 -7.63 1.97 75.62
N GLY A 454 -8.22 3.14 75.29
CA GLY A 454 -7.90 3.92 74.08
C GLY A 454 -8.70 3.53 72.85
N ASN A 455 -9.65 2.60 72.92
CA ASN A 455 -10.50 2.23 71.79
C ASN A 455 -11.57 3.29 71.57
N ARG A 456 -11.92 3.59 70.35
CA ARG A 456 -12.95 4.55 70.00
C ARG A 456 -14.33 3.98 70.30
N LEU A 457 -15.15 4.78 70.97
CA LEU A 457 -16.52 4.38 71.35
C LEU A 457 -17.46 4.49 70.15
N ASN A 458 -18.31 3.52 69.95
CA ASN A 458 -19.33 3.56 68.91
C ASN A 458 -20.61 4.20 69.44
N VAL A 459 -20.82 5.48 69.20
CA VAL A 459 -21.99 6.25 69.68
C VAL A 459 -23.03 6.49 68.58
N VAL A 460 -23.24 5.49 67.75
CA VAL A 460 -24.25 5.57 66.70
C VAL A 460 -25.63 5.78 67.30
N LYS A 461 -26.35 6.77 66.79
CA LYS A 461 -27.77 6.98 67.05
C LYS A 461 -28.58 6.63 65.79
N VAL A 462 -29.64 5.91 65.93
CA VAL A 462 -30.52 5.47 64.82
C VAL A 462 -31.95 5.91 65.11
N ASP A 463 -32.63 6.42 64.11
CA ASP A 463 -33.99 6.89 64.24
C ASP A 463 -34.94 5.81 64.74
N GLY A 464 -35.72 6.13 65.79
CA GLY A 464 -36.70 5.23 66.42
C GLY A 464 -36.10 4.26 67.42
N VAL A 465 -34.84 4.46 67.88
CA VAL A 465 -34.23 3.65 68.97
C VAL A 465 -33.46 4.58 69.91
N ASP A 466 -33.91 4.58 71.19
CA ASP A 466 -33.21 5.28 72.28
C ASP A 466 -32.45 4.22 73.12
N SER A 467 -31.28 3.84 72.61
CA SER A 467 -30.44 2.81 73.27
C SER A 467 -28.97 3.05 72.88
N THR A 468 -28.07 2.74 73.81
CA THR A 468 -26.62 2.73 73.60
C THR A 468 -26.10 1.30 73.37
N ASP A 469 -26.94 0.30 73.39
CA ASP A 469 -26.58 -1.11 73.17
C ASP A 469 -26.43 -1.37 71.67
N GLU A 470 -25.16 -1.63 71.22
CA GLU A 470 -24.83 -1.90 69.83
C GLU A 470 -25.67 -3.05 69.21
N LYS A 471 -26.11 -3.99 70.01
CA LYS A 471 -26.94 -5.12 69.58
C LYS A 471 -28.37 -4.69 69.23
N VAL A 472 -28.92 -3.73 69.98
CA VAL A 472 -30.28 -3.18 69.78
C VAL A 472 -30.21 -2.26 68.53
N ILE A 473 -29.21 -1.37 68.46
CA ILE A 473 -28.98 -0.48 67.36
C ILE A 473 -28.78 -1.27 66.03
N GLY A 474 -27.95 -2.33 66.08
CA GLY A 474 -27.66 -3.15 64.89
C GLY A 474 -28.88 -3.87 64.36
N LYS A 475 -29.75 -4.43 65.25
CA LYS A 475 -31.02 -5.01 64.83
C LYS A 475 -31.92 -4.02 64.10
N ARG A 476 -32.01 -2.78 64.59
CA ARG A 476 -32.80 -1.73 63.93
C ARG A 476 -32.22 -1.37 62.55
N LEU A 477 -30.91 -1.26 62.45
CA LEU A 477 -30.24 -1.06 61.17
C LEU A 477 -30.47 -2.16 60.17
N GLN A 478 -30.46 -3.43 60.64
CA GLN A 478 -30.78 -4.59 59.79
C GLN A 478 -32.23 -4.59 59.31
N GLU A 479 -33.18 -4.11 60.13
CA GLU A 479 -34.56 -3.90 59.71
C GLU A 479 -34.67 -2.83 58.63
N ILE A 480 -33.99 -1.68 58.83
CA ILE A 480 -33.91 -0.63 57.82
C ILE A 480 -33.29 -1.19 56.52
N ALA A 481 -32.20 -1.96 56.60
CA ALA A 481 -31.55 -2.54 55.44
C ALA A 481 -32.47 -3.49 54.64
N LYS A 482 -33.41 -4.18 55.31
CA LYS A 482 -34.41 -5.07 54.67
C LYS A 482 -35.55 -4.29 54.02
N ASN A 483 -35.99 -3.19 54.64
CA ASN A 483 -37.26 -2.57 54.32
C ASN A 483 -37.16 -1.16 53.68
N ALA A 484 -35.97 -0.62 53.58
CA ALA A 484 -35.81 0.73 53.01
C ALA A 484 -36.16 0.77 51.52
N THR A 485 -36.94 1.75 51.13
CA THR A 485 -37.29 2.06 49.73
C THR A 485 -37.11 3.57 49.53
N THR A 486 -35.98 3.95 49.00
CA THR A 486 -35.62 5.39 48.87
C THR A 486 -35.78 5.94 47.47
N GLY A 487 -35.97 5.07 46.44
CA GLY A 487 -36.09 5.48 45.06
C GLY A 487 -34.80 6.12 44.51
N GLY A 488 -33.65 5.70 44.98
CA GLY A 488 -32.36 6.27 44.58
C GLY A 488 -31.91 7.54 45.31
N LEU A 489 -32.73 8.04 46.31
CA LEU A 489 -32.40 9.21 47.11
C LEU A 489 -31.75 8.82 48.43
N TYR A 490 -30.78 9.58 48.92
CA TYR A 490 -30.17 9.37 50.23
C TYR A 490 -31.10 9.85 51.33
N LYS A 491 -31.66 8.94 52.14
CA LYS A 491 -32.53 9.28 53.27
C LYS A 491 -31.77 9.13 54.59
N PRO A 492 -31.82 10.12 55.49
CA PRO A 492 -31.18 10.02 56.80
C PRO A 492 -31.88 8.96 57.64
N VAL A 493 -31.12 8.20 58.42
CA VAL A 493 -31.57 7.11 59.28
C VAL A 493 -30.91 7.16 60.66
N GLY A 494 -30.02 8.12 60.88
CA GLY A 494 -29.32 8.26 62.14
C GLY A 494 -28.10 9.20 62.02
N GLU A 495 -27.27 9.19 63.06
CA GLU A 495 -26.01 9.97 63.09
C GLU A 495 -24.91 9.23 63.86
N LEU A 496 -23.66 9.56 63.56
CA LEU A 496 -22.48 9.13 64.31
C LEU A 496 -21.54 10.36 64.48
N TYR A 497 -21.31 10.79 65.70
CA TYR A 497 -20.45 11.96 66.00
C TYR A 497 -20.78 13.25 65.18
N GLY A 498 -22.09 13.44 64.94
CA GLY A 498 -22.57 14.57 64.12
C GLY A 498 -22.43 14.38 62.62
N PHE A 499 -22.01 13.20 62.15
CA PHE A 499 -22.05 12.79 60.75
C PHE A 499 -23.38 12.09 60.48
N PRO A 500 -24.22 12.57 59.56
CA PRO A 500 -25.46 11.90 59.19
C PRO A 500 -25.19 10.51 58.58
N ILE A 501 -25.96 9.53 59.03
CA ILE A 501 -26.02 8.18 58.41
C ILE A 501 -27.20 8.20 57.47
N LYS A 502 -26.98 7.85 56.21
CA LYS A 502 -28.01 7.78 55.17
C LYS A 502 -28.09 6.40 54.53
N VAL A 503 -29.29 6.02 54.11
CA VAL A 503 -29.52 4.81 53.29
C VAL A 503 -29.98 5.21 51.89
N VAL A 504 -29.48 4.48 50.86
CA VAL A 504 -29.93 4.59 49.48
C VAL A 504 -30.36 3.22 48.99
N SER A 505 -31.50 3.15 48.31
CA SER A 505 -32.03 1.94 47.68
C SER A 505 -31.85 2.03 46.19
N GLU A 506 -31.06 1.13 45.60
CA GLU A 506 -30.88 0.99 44.17
C GLU A 506 -31.57 -0.27 43.67
N ARG A 507 -32.16 -0.21 42.49
CA ARG A 507 -32.71 -1.41 41.82
C ARG A 507 -31.58 -2.04 41.01
N ILE A 508 -31.33 -3.31 41.30
CA ILE A 508 -30.34 -4.10 40.53
C ILE A 508 -31.06 -5.28 39.88
N LEU A 509 -30.68 -5.54 38.63
CA LEU A 509 -31.16 -6.73 37.89
C LEU A 509 -30.16 -7.87 38.08
N LYS A 510 -30.57 -8.95 38.70
CA LYS A 510 -29.80 -10.19 38.81
C LYS A 510 -30.62 -11.34 38.23
N GLU A 511 -30.06 -12.02 37.24
CA GLU A 511 -30.68 -13.20 36.58
C GLU A 511 -32.12 -12.97 36.09
N GLY A 512 -32.42 -11.73 35.62
CA GLY A 512 -33.74 -11.34 35.13
C GLY A 512 -34.77 -10.99 36.22
N LEU A 513 -34.36 -10.97 37.49
CA LEU A 513 -35.20 -10.56 38.62
C LEU A 513 -34.71 -9.21 39.17
N GLU A 514 -35.67 -8.34 39.48
CA GLU A 514 -35.37 -7.06 40.13
C GLU A 514 -35.20 -7.27 41.64
N PHE A 515 -34.10 -6.81 42.19
CA PHE A 515 -33.82 -6.76 43.61
C PHE A 515 -33.57 -5.32 44.04
N THR A 516 -33.94 -5.00 45.30
CA THR A 516 -33.58 -3.73 45.92
C THR A 516 -32.29 -3.96 46.72
N ASP A 517 -31.25 -3.20 46.36
CA ASP A 517 -29.97 -3.17 47.06
C ASP A 517 -29.90 -1.93 47.95
N ASN A 518 -29.88 -2.11 49.26
CA ASN A 518 -29.85 -1.05 50.25
C ASN A 518 -28.43 -0.84 50.76
N ARG A 519 -27.86 0.34 50.45
CA ARG A 519 -26.52 0.72 50.87
C ARG A 519 -26.56 1.91 51.83
N PHE A 520 -25.66 1.88 52.80
CA PHE A 520 -25.54 2.92 53.81
C PHE A 520 -24.24 3.71 53.61
N VAL A 521 -24.34 5.02 53.91
CA VAL A 521 -23.21 5.93 53.85
C VAL A 521 -23.17 6.78 55.11
N VAL A 522 -21.99 7.15 55.54
CA VAL A 522 -21.78 8.24 56.52
C VAL A 522 -21.38 9.48 55.69
N GLU A 523 -22.15 10.54 55.83
CA GLU A 523 -21.97 11.75 55.01
C GLU A 523 -21.18 12.79 55.79
N GLY A 524 -20.03 13.14 55.25
CA GLY A 524 -19.26 14.34 55.59
C GLY A 524 -19.21 15.27 54.39
N ASN A 525 -18.07 15.96 54.17
CA ASN A 525 -17.75 16.58 52.90
C ASN A 525 -17.60 15.51 51.80
N TYR A 526 -17.29 14.31 52.22
CA TYR A 526 -17.27 13.10 51.36
C TYR A 526 -18.21 12.03 51.91
N LYS A 527 -18.61 11.03 51.10
CA LYS A 527 -19.46 9.93 51.52
C LYS A 527 -18.63 8.70 51.81
N TYR A 528 -18.62 8.28 53.06
CA TYR A 528 -17.81 7.15 53.53
C TYR A 528 -18.64 5.91 53.64
N THR A 529 -18.06 4.79 53.20
CA THR A 529 -18.68 3.47 53.28
C THR A 529 -17.71 2.44 53.84
N TYR A 530 -18.22 1.47 54.56
CA TYR A 530 -17.54 0.24 54.90
C TYR A 530 -18.27 -0.91 54.23
N ASN A 531 -17.56 -1.94 53.77
CA ASN A 531 -18.13 -3.07 53.05
C ASN A 531 -19.10 -2.66 51.90
N ASN A 532 -18.68 -1.67 51.09
CA ASN A 532 -19.47 -1.08 49.98
C ASN A 532 -20.85 -0.57 50.40
N GLY A 533 -21.03 -0.23 51.66
CA GLY A 533 -22.30 0.24 52.21
C GLY A 533 -23.27 -0.88 52.69
N HIS A 534 -22.88 -2.15 52.57
CA HIS A 534 -23.70 -3.24 53.02
C HIS A 534 -23.47 -3.56 54.52
N LEU A 535 -24.54 -3.77 55.24
CA LEU A 535 -24.49 -4.15 56.65
C LEU A 535 -24.28 -5.65 56.84
N ALA A 536 -23.66 -6.05 57.96
CA ALA A 536 -23.57 -7.44 58.39
C ALA A 536 -24.96 -7.95 58.83
N MET A 537 -25.63 -8.69 57.94
CA MET A 537 -27.01 -9.17 58.23
C MET A 537 -27.09 -10.30 59.23
N ALA A 538 -25.98 -11.02 59.48
CA ALA A 538 -25.89 -12.11 60.46
C ALA A 538 -25.44 -11.65 61.85
N ASP A 539 -24.76 -10.47 61.94
CA ASP A 539 -24.21 -9.95 63.20
C ASP A 539 -24.67 -8.51 63.46
N PRO A 540 -25.59 -8.28 64.39
CA PRO A 540 -26.06 -6.93 64.72
C PRO A 540 -24.98 -6.00 65.27
N VAL A 541 -24.00 -6.51 66.04
CA VAL A 541 -22.91 -5.67 66.58
C VAL A 541 -22.01 -5.18 65.44
N ALA A 542 -21.64 -6.06 64.52
CA ALA A 542 -20.89 -5.68 63.33
C ALA A 542 -21.68 -4.71 62.45
N ALA A 543 -23.01 -4.85 62.35
CA ALA A 543 -23.86 -3.90 61.62
C ALA A 543 -23.84 -2.49 62.25
N ALA A 544 -23.88 -2.40 63.59
CA ALA A 544 -23.78 -1.10 64.32
C ALA A 544 -22.39 -0.46 64.16
N ARG A 545 -21.31 -1.23 64.11
CA ARG A 545 -19.92 -0.76 63.97
C ARG A 545 -19.57 -0.35 62.55
N ASN A 546 -20.39 -0.67 61.57
CA ASN A 546 -20.14 -0.42 60.15
C ASN A 546 -19.78 1.07 59.87
N PHE A 547 -20.41 1.96 60.57
CA PHE A 547 -20.23 3.42 60.37
C PHE A 547 -18.97 3.97 61.03
N LEU A 548 -18.63 3.46 62.24
CA LEU A 548 -17.35 3.79 62.88
C LEU A 548 -16.17 3.30 62.02
N ASN A 549 -16.25 2.04 61.55
CA ASN A 549 -15.28 1.45 60.67
C ASN A 549 -15.14 2.25 59.34
N ALA A 550 -16.25 2.84 58.85
CA ALA A 550 -16.21 3.68 57.67
C ALA A 550 -15.39 4.97 57.88
N LEU A 551 -15.58 5.63 59.02
CA LEU A 551 -14.81 6.82 59.40
C LEU A 551 -13.35 6.49 59.71
N GLU A 552 -13.06 5.39 60.36
CA GLU A 552 -11.70 4.95 60.69
C GLU A 552 -10.84 4.60 59.46
N ARG A 553 -11.48 4.32 58.36
CA ARG A 553 -10.77 4.07 57.07
C ARG A 553 -10.34 5.34 56.34
N ILE A 554 -10.81 6.52 56.77
CA ILE A 554 -10.49 7.81 56.10
C ILE A 554 -8.98 7.99 55.83
N PRO A 555 -8.05 7.79 56.79
CA PRO A 555 -6.63 7.94 56.54
C PRO A 555 -6.11 7.04 55.44
N SER A 556 -6.54 5.75 55.46
CA SER A 556 -6.14 4.78 54.42
C SER A 556 -6.65 5.15 53.04
N ILE A 557 -7.84 5.77 52.95
CA ILE A 557 -8.40 6.24 51.66
C ILE A 557 -7.61 7.45 51.18
N ILE A 558 -7.28 8.39 52.08
CA ILE A 558 -6.44 9.55 51.80
C ILE A 558 -5.07 9.10 51.22
N ASP A 559 -4.43 8.10 51.86
CA ASP A 559 -3.14 7.56 51.40
C ASP A 559 -3.24 6.92 50.03
N GLN A 560 -4.34 6.24 49.72
CA GLN A 560 -4.59 5.70 48.37
C GLN A 560 -4.70 6.80 47.31
N TYR A 561 -5.40 7.91 47.61
CA TYR A 561 -5.49 9.06 46.69
C TYR A 561 -4.15 9.79 46.54
N LYS A 562 -3.36 9.91 47.64
CA LYS A 562 -2.01 10.48 47.59
C LYS A 562 -1.11 9.63 46.68
N GLY A 563 -1.14 8.30 46.84
CA GLY A 563 -0.37 7.39 45.96
C GLY A 563 -0.77 7.52 44.48
N LYS A 564 -2.03 7.72 44.17
CA LYS A 564 -2.48 8.03 42.82
C LYS A 564 -1.92 9.36 42.31
N ASN A 565 -1.94 10.38 43.16
CA ASN A 565 -1.42 11.71 42.80
C ASN A 565 0.08 11.69 42.53
N GLU A 566 0.87 10.94 43.29
CA GLU A 566 2.32 10.77 43.05
C GLU A 566 2.62 10.22 41.65
N VAL A 567 1.78 9.32 41.14
CA VAL A 567 1.89 8.80 39.78
C VAL A 567 1.53 9.87 38.76
N LEU A 568 0.42 10.58 38.97
CA LEU A 568 -0.04 11.64 38.09
C LEU A 568 0.95 12.81 38.03
N GLU A 569 1.56 13.19 39.16
CA GLU A 569 2.59 14.25 39.24
C GLU A 569 3.87 13.90 38.46
N LYS A 570 4.17 12.64 38.24
CA LYS A 570 5.28 12.20 37.38
C LYS A 570 4.89 12.15 35.90
N GLU A 571 3.66 11.80 35.59
CA GLU A 571 3.17 11.65 34.22
C GLU A 571 2.80 12.98 33.55
N VAL A 572 2.20 13.92 34.30
CA VAL A 572 1.78 15.23 33.80
C VAL A 572 2.94 16.02 33.15
N PRO A 573 4.12 16.18 33.78
CA PRO A 573 5.23 16.90 33.16
C PRO A 573 5.73 16.24 31.86
N GLN A 574 5.75 14.91 31.80
CA GLN A 574 6.15 14.19 30.58
C GLN A 574 5.18 14.45 29.43
N LEU A 575 3.88 14.44 29.71
CA LEU A 575 2.85 14.76 28.70
C LEU A 575 2.93 16.23 28.28
N GLN A 576 3.22 17.15 29.20
CA GLN A 576 3.45 18.57 28.90
C GLN A 576 4.63 18.77 27.96
N GLU A 577 5.76 18.07 28.19
CA GLU A 577 6.91 18.12 27.30
C GLU A 577 6.58 17.63 25.91
N ILE A 578 5.83 16.53 25.77
CA ILE A 578 5.44 15.97 24.45
C ILE A 578 4.46 16.92 23.76
N ALA A 579 3.47 17.44 24.46
CA ALA A 579 2.48 18.39 23.94
C ALA A 579 3.11 19.72 23.51
N GLY A 580 4.21 20.13 24.17
CA GLY A 580 4.96 21.35 23.83
C GLY A 580 5.89 21.23 22.63
N LYS A 581 6.17 20.01 22.14
CA LYS A 581 7.09 19.80 21.01
C LYS A 581 6.54 20.39 19.71
N VAL A 582 7.46 20.92 18.90
CA VAL A 582 7.19 21.43 17.55
C VAL A 582 7.84 20.49 16.54
N TRP A 583 7.14 20.24 15.44
CA TRP A 583 7.70 19.41 14.37
C TRP A 583 8.83 20.13 13.65
N LYS A 584 10.04 19.54 13.68
CA LYS A 584 11.29 20.22 13.26
C LYS A 584 11.46 20.36 11.75
N LYS A 585 10.67 19.64 10.94
CA LYS A 585 10.81 19.61 9.47
C LYS A 585 9.75 20.46 8.75
N GLU A 586 9.09 21.39 9.44
CA GLU A 586 8.06 22.24 8.83
C GLU A 586 8.64 23.15 7.73
N ASP A 587 9.85 23.69 7.95
CA ASP A 587 10.50 24.57 6.98
C ASP A 587 11.02 23.77 5.77
N GLU A 588 11.58 22.56 5.99
CA GLU A 588 11.93 21.65 4.89
C GLU A 588 10.71 21.36 4.00
N LEU A 589 9.58 21.06 4.61
CA LEU A 589 8.33 20.79 3.87
C LEU A 589 7.86 22.01 3.07
N LYS A 590 7.94 23.23 3.64
CA LYS A 590 7.58 24.45 2.94
C LYS A 590 8.50 24.73 1.76
N GLN A 591 9.80 24.56 1.94
CA GLN A 591 10.80 24.73 0.89
C GLN A 591 10.55 23.77 -0.27
N LEU A 592 10.40 22.47 -0.01
CA LEU A 592 10.13 21.48 -1.05
C LEU A 592 8.81 21.74 -1.80
N LYS A 593 7.79 22.23 -1.13
CA LYS A 593 6.55 22.66 -1.79
C LYS A 593 6.74 23.86 -2.70
N SER A 594 7.59 24.80 -2.30
CA SER A 594 7.94 25.94 -3.14
C SER A 594 8.73 25.53 -4.36
N GLU A 595 9.71 24.62 -4.20
CA GLU A 595 10.50 24.04 -5.29
C GLU A 595 9.59 23.26 -6.26
N LEU A 596 8.67 22.46 -5.76
CA LEU A 596 7.69 21.76 -6.58
C LEU A 596 6.81 22.72 -7.39
N ALA A 597 6.32 23.79 -6.77
CA ALA A 597 5.50 24.79 -7.46
C ALA A 597 6.30 25.57 -8.54
N ALA A 598 7.59 25.79 -8.31
CA ALA A 598 8.48 26.41 -9.31
C ALA A 598 8.73 25.47 -10.49
N LEU A 599 8.97 24.20 -10.20
CA LEU A 599 9.17 23.14 -11.18
C LEU A 599 7.91 22.88 -12.01
N ASP A 600 6.74 22.88 -11.37
CA ASP A 600 5.44 22.76 -12.06
C ASP A 600 5.21 23.90 -13.07
N ARG A 601 5.54 25.14 -12.69
CA ARG A 601 5.45 26.28 -13.63
C ARG A 601 6.40 26.14 -14.80
N LYS A 602 7.63 25.68 -14.55
CA LYS A 602 8.62 25.43 -15.61
C LYS A 602 8.11 24.39 -16.59
N ILE A 603 7.64 23.25 -16.08
CA ILE A 603 7.07 22.16 -16.87
C ILE A 603 5.83 22.62 -17.65
N GLN A 604 4.95 23.43 -17.05
CA GLN A 604 3.77 23.97 -17.74
C GLN A 604 4.16 24.92 -18.88
N LEU A 605 5.20 25.74 -18.71
CA LEU A 605 5.69 26.63 -19.76
C LEU A 605 6.33 25.85 -20.93
N GLU A 606 7.04 24.77 -20.65
CA GLU A 606 7.64 23.90 -21.66
C GLU A 606 6.61 23.01 -22.39
N LEU A 607 5.52 22.64 -21.72
CA LEU A 607 4.44 21.83 -22.28
C LEU A 607 3.27 22.65 -22.84
N ALA A 608 3.26 23.97 -22.64
CA ALA A 608 2.24 24.84 -23.22
C ALA A 608 2.38 24.84 -24.74
N PRO A 609 1.28 24.73 -25.51
CA PRO A 609 1.33 24.92 -26.95
C PRO A 609 1.87 26.32 -27.25
N PRO A 610 2.69 26.49 -28.30
CA PRO A 610 3.22 27.80 -28.67
C PRO A 610 2.05 28.77 -28.85
N THR A 611 2.16 29.93 -28.21
CA THR A 611 1.17 30.99 -28.37
C THR A 611 1.12 31.41 -29.84
N PRO A 612 -0.03 31.77 -30.39
CA PRO A 612 -0.17 32.12 -31.82
C PRO A 612 0.85 33.13 -32.34
N GLU A 613 1.34 34.04 -31.51
CA GLU A 613 2.37 35.02 -31.85
C GLU A 613 3.78 34.44 -32.13
N VAL A 614 4.10 33.24 -31.64
CA VAL A 614 5.38 32.57 -31.88
C VAL A 614 5.32 31.75 -33.19
N ALA A 615 4.14 31.20 -33.49
CA ALA A 615 3.91 30.45 -34.72
C ALA A 615 3.95 31.35 -35.99
N GLU A 616 3.61 32.65 -35.88
CA GLU A 616 3.78 33.61 -36.98
C GLU A 616 5.22 34.00 -37.19
N LYS A 617 6.05 34.10 -36.13
CA LYS A 617 7.47 34.44 -36.25
C LYS A 617 8.37 33.32 -36.79
N GLU A 618 7.99 32.07 -36.62
CA GLU A 618 8.69 30.92 -37.21
C GLU A 618 8.33 30.75 -38.71
N LYS A 619 7.11 31.06 -39.12
CA LYS A 619 6.70 31.07 -40.51
C LYS A 619 7.32 32.23 -41.32
N GLU A 620 7.68 33.33 -40.68
CA GLU A 620 8.41 34.44 -41.32
C GLU A 620 9.91 34.17 -41.48
N LYS A 621 10.52 33.25 -40.73
CA LYS A 621 11.94 32.90 -40.86
C LYS A 621 12.24 31.87 -41.93
N ASP A 622 11.28 31.04 -42.31
CA ASP A 622 11.42 30.04 -43.39
C ASP A 622 11.02 30.59 -44.78
N GLY A 623 10.60 31.87 -44.87
CA GLY A 623 10.08 32.49 -46.06
C GLY A 623 11.06 33.42 -46.79
N GLN A 624 12.38 33.44 -46.47
CA GLN A 624 13.37 34.25 -47.19
C GLN A 624 14.44 33.37 -47.86
N GLU A 625 14.16 32.99 -49.09
CA GLU A 625 15.09 32.92 -50.21
C GLU A 625 14.37 32.38 -51.46
N VAL A 626 14.04 33.20 -52.38
CA VAL A 626 14.36 33.26 -53.80
C VAL A 626 13.43 34.22 -54.52
N LYS A 627 13.94 35.37 -54.98
CA LYS A 627 13.35 36.14 -56.09
C LYS A 627 13.94 35.62 -57.38
N PRO A 628 13.23 35.66 -58.55
CA PRO A 628 13.31 36.86 -59.41
C PRO A 628 12.00 37.24 -60.15
N ASP A 629 11.89 38.56 -60.35
CA ASP A 629 11.31 39.35 -61.43
C ASP A 629 10.31 38.78 -62.45
N ALA A 630 9.17 39.37 -62.74
CA ALA A 630 8.86 40.61 -63.40
C ALA A 630 7.43 40.63 -63.96
N GLU A 631 6.79 41.79 -63.93
CA GLU A 631 5.73 42.31 -64.84
C GLU A 631 4.34 41.64 -64.88
N GLY A 632 3.33 42.27 -64.44
CA GLY A 632 2.58 43.30 -65.10
C GLY A 632 1.09 43.12 -65.04
N VAL A 633 0.35 44.17 -64.63
CA VAL A 633 -0.96 44.64 -65.13
C VAL A 633 -2.23 44.31 -64.40
N ARG A 634 -2.70 45.39 -63.70
CA ARG A 634 -4.10 45.94 -63.57
C ARG A 634 -5.21 45.17 -62.82
N SER A 635 -5.53 45.76 -61.69
CA SER A 635 -6.83 46.33 -61.21
C SER A 635 -8.14 45.79 -61.77
N ILE A 636 -9.05 45.50 -60.90
CA ILE A 636 -10.39 46.07 -60.78
C ILE A 636 -11.05 45.53 -59.46
N SER A 637 -11.39 46.44 -58.55
CA SER A 637 -12.50 46.35 -57.57
C SER A 637 -13.66 47.17 -58.16
N PRO A 638 -14.85 47.26 -57.56
CA PRO A 638 -15.55 46.53 -56.45
C PRO A 638 -17.00 46.18 -56.80
N GLN A 639 -17.74 45.52 -55.92
CA GLN A 639 -19.02 46.05 -55.38
C GLN A 639 -19.71 45.07 -54.44
N GLN A 640 -20.19 45.65 -53.34
CA GLN A 640 -21.17 45.15 -52.41
C GLN A 640 -22.50 44.87 -53.05
N THR A 641 -23.27 43.91 -52.51
CA THR A 641 -24.69 44.12 -52.17
C THR A 641 -25.12 43.11 -51.11
N ASP A 642 -25.83 43.67 -50.14
CA ASP A 642 -26.65 43.08 -49.11
C ASP A 642 -27.71 42.11 -49.67
N ASP A 643 -28.11 41.11 -48.90
CA ASP A 643 -29.42 41.02 -48.24
C ASP A 643 -29.71 39.64 -47.66
N VAL A 644 -30.24 39.65 -46.48
CA VAL A 644 -30.93 38.63 -45.66
C VAL A 644 -32.41 38.63 -46.14
N PRO A 645 -33.38 37.69 -45.81
CA PRO A 645 -33.39 36.47 -45.00
C PRO A 645 -34.30 35.32 -45.53
N GLN A 646 -34.13 34.14 -45.00
CA GLN A 646 -35.18 33.31 -44.35
C GLN A 646 -34.57 32.05 -43.76
#